data_15fbe21a190032e67cf8574ac3dbdb80
#
_entry.id   15fbe21a190032e67cf8574ac3dbdb80
#
_cell.length_a   1.000
_cell.length_b   1.000
_cell.length_c   1.000
_cell.angle_alpha   90.00
_cell.angle_beta   90.00
_cell.angle_gamma   90.00
#
_symmetry.space_group_name_H-M   'P 1'
#
loop_
_entity.id
_entity.type
_entity.pdbx_description
1 polymer ?
#
loop_
_entity_poly.entity_id
_entity_poly.type
_entity_poly.pdbx_seq_one_letter_code
_entity_poly.pdbx_strand_id
1 'polypeptide(L)'
;MINRAGLLITFLMGGLTVLLWAVVNQPDVEPPWPTTIQGFCFSPMRATQTPMKGQFPSTAEIDEDLALLAGEAFAVRTYTVESTLGEVAPLAGAHQLNVMLGAWISQNEAENKAEIEKLIKVYRENHDHVVRVIVGNEALLRGDQTVEQMIDHLKRVRADIWAPVSLAEPWHIWLQYPELVKHVDFIAVHILPYWEGIDVEKAVDYVVFRYEQLKTAYPDKRIVIAEVGWPSNGRTRKGAQATLANQAKFLRRFLAVAEREGYIYYIMEAFDQLWKRQLEGEAGTNWGVYNLDREPKFAFTTPVVRMPGWQGLVAISIGLTVLLLAVMFRDSGGLMARGRGFLALVAYAITTFAVWMVWEYSRQYLTPATLAVGIMLFIAALGVIVVLLAEAHELAEAAWMRPWRNPARSIPASDEELPMVSVHVPAYNEPPDMMLQTLDALAVLNYPRFEVLVIDNNTKDAAVWQPVQAHCERLGAKFRFFHVDPLAGFKAGALNFALQQTDPNAEIVAVIDSDYIVKPDWLRDMVPYFSNPEMGIVQGPQDYRDAEQNAFKAMCMAEYRGFFHIGMITRNERNAIIQHGTMTLVRRRVLEEVGGWGEWCITEDAELGLRIFEQGHKATYIPQSYGKGLMPDNFADFKKQRFRWAYGAVLILRHHLAELLGMVPSRLTRGQRYHFIAGWLPWLADGFNLAFNLGALAWTVSMLFWPDSIPPPNILFALLPLSLFVFKLIKMLFLYRRRVAATLRQSLAAGLAGLSLSHTIARAMLTGFITRKIGFFRTPKFASNSALLRSLMDAREELLFLLALSLAIVGLFLVRDDSDMMDIRVWSLVLGVQGIPYLAALLVAFIGGLPKLPARLVGAMN
;
A
#
# COMPACT_ATOMS: atom_id res chain seq x y z
N MET A 1 -5.49 13.05 32.13
CA MET A 1 -4.52 14.14 32.32
C MET A 1 -3.53 14.13 31.18
N ILE A 2 -3.41 15.23 30.43
CA ILE A 2 -2.43 15.38 29.37
C ILE A 2 -1.04 15.42 30.02
N ASN A 3 -0.22 14.42 29.71
CA ASN A 3 1.12 14.29 30.30
C ASN A 3 2.04 15.39 29.70
N ARG A 4 2.74 16.17 30.55
CA ARG A 4 3.69 17.22 30.12
C ARG A 4 4.70 16.74 29.08
N ALA A 5 5.21 15.50 29.21
CA ALA A 5 6.10 14.90 28.21
C ALA A 5 5.42 14.68 26.83
N GLY A 6 4.16 14.26 26.82
CA GLY A 6 3.39 14.11 25.58
C GLY A 6 3.16 15.45 24.89
N LEU A 7 2.83 16.51 25.62
CA LEU A 7 2.70 17.86 25.08
C LEU A 7 4.02 18.38 24.48
N LEU A 8 5.13 18.21 25.21
CA LEU A 8 6.44 18.64 24.73
C LEU A 8 6.84 17.90 23.46
N ILE A 9 6.63 16.58 23.40
CA ILE A 9 6.91 15.77 22.20
C ILE A 9 6.06 16.25 21.02
N THR A 10 4.76 16.46 21.20
CA THR A 10 3.86 16.97 20.16
C THR A 10 4.32 18.33 19.65
N PHE A 11 4.70 19.24 20.53
CA PHE A 11 5.22 20.56 20.17
C PHE A 11 6.54 20.47 19.39
N LEU A 12 7.50 19.66 19.84
CA LEU A 12 8.79 19.47 19.15
C LEU A 12 8.60 18.87 17.76
N MET A 13 7.70 17.87 17.62
CA MET A 13 7.40 17.27 16.33
C MET A 13 6.69 18.26 15.41
N GLY A 14 5.77 19.08 15.92
CA GLY A 14 5.16 20.17 15.15
C GLY A 14 6.20 21.15 14.62
N GLY A 15 7.14 21.58 15.47
CA GLY A 15 8.26 22.43 15.06
C GLY A 15 9.15 21.78 13.97
N LEU A 16 9.45 20.48 14.13
CA LEU A 16 10.21 19.74 13.11
C LEU A 16 9.46 19.65 11.78
N THR A 17 8.12 19.47 11.83
CA THR A 17 7.30 19.45 10.62
C THR A 17 7.32 20.81 9.91
N VAL A 18 7.16 21.91 10.65
CA VAL A 18 7.26 23.26 10.08
C VAL A 18 8.63 23.48 9.44
N LEU A 19 9.70 23.08 10.13
CA LEU A 19 11.07 23.20 9.61
C LEU A 19 11.27 22.39 8.34
N LEU A 20 10.77 21.15 8.30
CA LEU A 20 10.86 20.28 7.10
C LEU A 20 10.16 20.93 5.90
N TRP A 21 8.93 21.40 6.11
CA TRP A 21 8.16 22.06 5.06
C TRP A 21 8.85 23.36 4.61
N ALA A 22 9.40 24.16 5.52
CA ALA A 22 10.12 25.38 5.20
C ALA A 22 11.38 25.09 4.38
N VAL A 23 12.15 24.06 4.73
CA VAL A 23 13.36 23.65 3.99
C VAL A 23 13.00 23.17 2.58
N VAL A 24 11.94 22.37 2.43
CA VAL A 24 11.49 21.86 1.12
C VAL A 24 10.94 22.98 0.24
N ASN A 25 10.40 24.04 0.84
CA ASN A 25 9.77 25.16 0.14
C ASN A 25 10.58 26.46 0.27
N GLN A 26 11.92 26.35 0.36
CA GLN A 26 12.78 27.53 0.28
C GLN A 26 12.51 28.28 -1.04
N PRO A 27 12.29 29.60 -0.99
CA PRO A 27 12.03 30.38 -2.19
C PRO A 27 13.30 30.45 -3.06
N ASP A 28 13.16 30.13 -4.34
CA ASP A 28 14.22 30.36 -5.34
C ASP A 28 14.02 31.71 -6.01
N VAL A 29 15.06 32.53 -6.01
CA VAL A 29 15.05 33.82 -6.67
C VAL A 29 15.41 33.61 -8.15
N GLU A 30 14.43 33.82 -9.02
CA GLU A 30 14.57 33.64 -10.46
C GLU A 30 14.46 35.02 -11.16
N PRO A 31 15.03 35.19 -12.37
CA PRO A 31 14.85 36.41 -13.15
C PRO A 31 13.37 36.81 -13.26
N PRO A 32 13.01 38.11 -13.28
CA PRO A 32 11.63 38.50 -13.46
C PRO A 32 11.15 38.16 -14.88
N TRP A 33 9.83 37.97 -15.04
CA TRP A 33 9.21 37.86 -16.35
C TRP A 33 9.33 39.22 -17.07
N PRO A 34 9.71 39.25 -18.36
CA PRO A 34 9.75 40.52 -19.14
C PRO A 34 8.36 41.16 -19.30
N THR A 35 8.31 42.48 -19.48
CA THR A 35 7.04 43.16 -19.71
C THR A 35 6.32 42.67 -20.98
N THR A 36 7.10 42.36 -22.02
CA THR A 36 6.57 41.84 -23.29
C THR A 36 7.54 40.74 -23.78
N ILE A 37 7.01 39.58 -24.12
CA ILE A 37 7.75 38.46 -24.71
C ILE A 37 7.63 38.45 -26.25
N GLN A 38 8.48 37.63 -26.91
CA GLN A 38 8.40 37.50 -28.39
C GLN A 38 7.08 36.85 -28.83
N GLY A 39 6.62 35.79 -28.18
CA GLY A 39 5.35 35.23 -28.50
C GLY A 39 4.95 33.96 -27.74
N PHE A 40 3.68 33.62 -27.87
CA PHE A 40 3.08 32.38 -27.38
C PHE A 40 2.65 31.48 -28.52
N CYS A 41 2.81 30.19 -28.39
CA CYS A 41 2.00 29.23 -29.11
C CYS A 41 0.55 29.35 -28.64
N PHE A 42 -0.38 29.52 -29.57
CA PHE A 42 -1.75 29.89 -29.30
C PHE A 42 -2.71 28.81 -29.79
N SER A 43 -3.36 28.19 -28.86
CA SER A 43 -4.41 27.20 -29.05
C SER A 43 -5.56 27.54 -28.09
N PRO A 44 -6.62 28.24 -28.56
CA PRO A 44 -7.65 28.85 -27.70
C PRO A 44 -8.77 27.89 -27.29
N MET A 45 -8.55 26.57 -27.29
CA MET A 45 -9.54 25.57 -26.94
C MET A 45 -9.96 25.69 -25.48
N ARG A 46 -11.26 25.58 -25.21
CA ARG A 46 -11.82 25.46 -23.84
C ARG A 46 -11.82 24.00 -23.35
N ALA A 47 -12.12 23.80 -22.09
CA ALA A 47 -12.06 22.48 -21.44
C ALA A 47 -12.93 21.40 -22.12
N THR A 48 -14.04 21.79 -22.74
CA THR A 48 -14.99 20.90 -23.41
C THR A 48 -14.77 20.76 -24.92
N GLN A 49 -13.83 21.52 -25.48
CA GLN A 49 -13.56 21.57 -26.91
C GLN A 49 -12.38 20.70 -27.28
N THR A 50 -12.49 20.06 -28.46
CA THR A 50 -11.42 19.23 -29.01
C THR A 50 -11.43 19.26 -30.53
N PRO A 51 -10.33 19.65 -31.18
CA PRO A 51 -10.23 19.64 -32.65
C PRO A 51 -10.42 18.25 -33.24
N MET A 52 -10.06 17.20 -32.51
CA MET A 52 -10.25 15.80 -32.90
C MET A 52 -11.71 15.42 -33.20
N LYS A 53 -12.67 16.19 -32.67
CA LYS A 53 -14.12 16.01 -32.88
C LYS A 53 -14.76 17.18 -33.64
N GLY A 54 -13.95 18.05 -34.23
CA GLY A 54 -14.45 19.25 -34.94
C GLY A 54 -15.07 20.28 -33.99
N GLN A 55 -14.71 20.30 -32.71
CA GLN A 55 -15.21 21.24 -31.73
C GLN A 55 -14.19 22.36 -31.54
N PHE A 56 -14.49 23.54 -32.09
CA PHE A 56 -13.62 24.70 -32.07
C PHE A 56 -14.21 25.82 -31.21
N PRO A 57 -13.37 26.74 -30.70
CA PRO A 57 -13.84 27.92 -29.98
C PRO A 57 -14.64 28.88 -30.88
N SER A 58 -15.54 29.62 -30.28
CA SER A 58 -16.24 30.69 -30.99
C SER A 58 -15.30 31.89 -31.25
N THR A 59 -15.65 32.73 -32.21
CA THR A 59 -14.90 33.98 -32.51
C THR A 59 -14.77 34.86 -31.26
N ALA A 60 -15.82 34.93 -30.42
CA ALA A 60 -15.80 35.70 -29.17
C ALA A 60 -14.83 35.16 -28.16
N GLU A 61 -14.73 33.84 -28.01
CA GLU A 61 -13.76 33.17 -27.12
C GLU A 61 -12.31 33.37 -27.58
N ILE A 62 -12.08 33.41 -28.90
CA ILE A 62 -10.78 33.72 -29.49
C ILE A 62 -10.40 35.18 -29.22
N ASP A 63 -11.34 36.09 -29.38
CA ASP A 63 -11.15 37.53 -29.15
C ASP A 63 -10.82 37.83 -27.68
N GLU A 64 -11.53 37.19 -26.74
CA GLU A 64 -11.25 37.27 -25.32
C GLU A 64 -9.82 36.78 -24.95
N ASP A 65 -9.40 35.65 -25.52
CA ASP A 65 -8.07 35.11 -25.30
C ASP A 65 -6.95 36.02 -25.89
N LEU A 66 -7.18 36.61 -27.07
CA LEU A 66 -6.21 37.55 -27.65
C LEU A 66 -6.13 38.86 -26.88
N ALA A 67 -7.29 39.37 -26.39
CA ALA A 67 -7.32 40.55 -25.52
C ALA A 67 -6.48 40.37 -24.24
N LEU A 68 -6.49 39.15 -23.67
CA LEU A 68 -5.65 38.78 -22.49
C LEU A 68 -4.13 38.85 -22.81
N LEU A 69 -3.74 38.46 -24.02
CA LEU A 69 -2.33 38.41 -24.44
C LEU A 69 -1.83 39.74 -25.00
N ALA A 70 -2.74 40.69 -25.28
CA ALA A 70 -2.41 42.02 -25.81
C ALA A 70 -1.51 42.80 -24.82
N GLY A 71 -0.37 43.27 -25.32
CA GLY A 71 0.64 43.91 -24.49
C GLY A 71 1.60 43.00 -23.75
N GLU A 72 1.23 41.74 -23.52
CA GLU A 72 2.08 40.72 -22.90
C GLU A 72 3.05 40.06 -23.92
N ALA A 73 2.65 39.97 -25.17
CA ALA A 73 3.42 39.38 -26.25
C ALA A 73 3.42 40.24 -27.53
N PHE A 74 4.50 40.12 -28.33
CA PHE A 74 4.62 40.73 -29.64
C PHE A 74 3.81 39.96 -30.70
N ALA A 75 3.72 38.62 -30.59
CA ALA A 75 3.06 37.76 -31.57
C ALA A 75 2.43 36.53 -30.93
N VAL A 76 1.45 35.93 -31.64
CA VAL A 76 0.95 34.60 -31.38
C VAL A 76 1.30 33.66 -32.54
N ARG A 77 1.55 32.39 -32.27
CA ARG A 77 1.76 31.32 -33.26
C ARG A 77 0.59 30.39 -33.28
N THR A 78 -0.06 30.25 -34.45
CA THR A 78 -1.14 29.28 -34.68
C THR A 78 -0.61 27.97 -35.30
N TYR A 79 -1.40 26.90 -35.25
CA TYR A 79 -1.07 25.59 -35.79
C TYR A 79 -1.87 25.22 -37.04
N THR A 80 -3.05 25.82 -37.19
CA THR A 80 -4.01 25.55 -38.29
C THR A 80 -4.89 26.80 -38.50
N VAL A 81 -5.48 26.87 -39.66
CA VAL A 81 -6.52 27.85 -40.02
C VAL A 81 -7.90 27.18 -40.14
N GLU A 82 -8.05 25.97 -39.66
CA GLU A 82 -9.29 25.20 -39.73
C GLU A 82 -10.42 25.90 -38.96
N SER A 83 -11.66 25.83 -39.48
CA SER A 83 -12.88 26.36 -38.86
C SER A 83 -12.72 27.83 -38.44
N THR A 84 -13.06 28.15 -37.17
CA THR A 84 -12.93 29.47 -36.56
C THR A 84 -11.51 29.93 -36.29
N LEU A 85 -10.52 29.00 -36.30
CA LEU A 85 -9.11 29.32 -36.08
C LEU A 85 -8.54 30.20 -37.20
N GLY A 86 -9.18 30.25 -38.37
CA GLY A 86 -8.87 31.18 -39.43
C GLY A 86 -9.14 32.66 -39.07
N GLU A 87 -9.99 32.93 -38.07
CA GLU A 87 -10.29 34.27 -37.57
C GLU A 87 -9.23 34.81 -36.61
N VAL A 88 -8.24 33.99 -36.20
CA VAL A 88 -7.18 34.45 -35.27
C VAL A 88 -6.39 35.62 -35.89
N ALA A 89 -6.08 35.58 -37.19
CA ALA A 89 -5.27 36.61 -37.81
C ALA A 89 -5.95 38.00 -37.80
N PRO A 90 -7.23 38.18 -38.24
CA PRO A 90 -7.90 39.49 -38.18
C PRO A 90 -8.13 39.94 -36.71
N LEU A 91 -8.47 39.05 -35.80
CA LEU A 91 -8.70 39.37 -34.40
C LEU A 91 -7.39 39.78 -33.69
N ALA A 92 -6.28 39.10 -33.93
CA ALA A 92 -4.97 39.46 -33.41
C ALA A 92 -4.56 40.86 -33.86
N GLY A 93 -4.80 41.19 -35.15
CA GLY A 93 -4.55 42.52 -35.69
C GLY A 93 -5.34 43.64 -34.96
N ALA A 94 -6.60 43.36 -34.61
CA ALA A 94 -7.42 44.27 -33.81
C ALA A 94 -6.83 44.54 -32.41
N HIS A 95 -6.14 43.59 -31.83
CA HIS A 95 -5.44 43.69 -30.53
C HIS A 95 -3.96 44.08 -30.65
N GLN A 96 -3.50 44.52 -31.84
CA GLN A 96 -2.09 44.89 -32.11
C GLN A 96 -1.10 43.77 -31.91
N LEU A 97 -1.56 42.52 -32.00
CA LEU A 97 -0.72 41.33 -31.97
C LEU A 97 -0.36 40.91 -33.40
N ASN A 98 0.91 40.52 -33.60
CA ASN A 98 1.32 39.87 -34.84
C ASN A 98 1.03 38.38 -34.82
N VAL A 99 1.01 37.76 -36.00
CA VAL A 99 0.76 36.30 -36.10
C VAL A 99 1.86 35.59 -36.85
N MET A 100 2.36 34.51 -36.30
CA MET A 100 3.03 33.46 -37.07
C MET A 100 1.96 32.43 -37.45
N LEU A 101 1.49 32.49 -38.66
CA LEU A 101 0.32 31.74 -39.13
C LEU A 101 0.70 30.32 -39.53
N GLY A 102 0.03 29.32 -38.99
CA GLY A 102 0.34 27.91 -39.23
C GLY A 102 -0.74 27.22 -40.08
N ALA A 103 -0.30 26.23 -40.90
CA ALA A 103 -1.13 25.23 -41.54
C ALA A 103 -0.79 23.86 -40.99
N TRP A 104 -1.79 23.09 -40.58
CA TRP A 104 -1.61 21.71 -40.18
C TRP A 104 -1.52 20.79 -41.38
N ILE A 105 -0.46 20.02 -41.51
CA ILE A 105 -0.25 19.05 -42.56
C ILE A 105 -0.33 17.64 -41.98
N SER A 106 -1.24 16.84 -42.51
CA SER A 106 -1.51 15.45 -42.08
C SER A 106 -1.16 14.47 -43.21
N GLN A 107 -1.52 13.20 -43.03
CA GLN A 107 -1.40 12.20 -44.10
C GLN A 107 -2.45 12.36 -45.24
N ASN A 108 -3.50 13.12 -44.98
CA ASN A 108 -4.60 13.33 -45.92
C ASN A 108 -4.34 14.49 -46.90
N GLU A 109 -3.94 14.18 -48.11
CA GLU A 109 -3.56 15.18 -49.14
C GLU A 109 -4.73 16.14 -49.53
N ALA A 110 -5.98 15.66 -49.48
CA ALA A 110 -7.12 16.51 -49.77
C ALA A 110 -7.36 17.59 -48.67
N GLU A 111 -7.15 17.20 -47.41
CA GLU A 111 -7.20 18.11 -46.29
C GLU A 111 -6.02 19.10 -46.32
N ASN A 112 -4.81 18.63 -46.61
CA ASN A 112 -3.63 19.46 -46.75
C ASN A 112 -3.83 20.54 -47.83
N LYS A 113 -4.43 20.15 -48.96
CA LYS A 113 -4.72 21.10 -50.06
C LYS A 113 -5.70 22.16 -49.63
N ALA A 114 -6.79 21.80 -48.94
CA ALA A 114 -7.81 22.73 -48.45
C ALA A 114 -7.24 23.67 -47.37
N GLU A 115 -6.42 23.13 -46.48
CA GLU A 115 -5.75 23.89 -45.42
C GLU A 115 -4.79 24.93 -45.99
N ILE A 116 -3.96 24.54 -46.99
CA ILE A 116 -3.05 25.48 -47.67
C ILE A 116 -3.81 26.56 -48.44
N GLU A 117 -4.89 26.22 -49.15
CA GLU A 117 -5.72 27.19 -49.88
C GLU A 117 -6.34 28.23 -48.90
N LYS A 118 -6.83 27.73 -47.76
CA LYS A 118 -7.37 28.62 -46.71
C LYS A 118 -6.28 29.49 -46.06
N LEU A 119 -5.09 28.91 -45.77
CA LEU A 119 -3.94 29.64 -45.27
C LEU A 119 -3.59 30.83 -46.15
N ILE A 120 -3.47 30.56 -47.48
CA ILE A 120 -3.16 31.60 -48.47
C ILE A 120 -4.23 32.69 -48.48
N LYS A 121 -5.52 32.36 -48.44
CA LYS A 121 -6.62 33.29 -48.35
C LYS A 121 -6.54 34.14 -47.08
N VAL A 122 -6.44 33.54 -45.90
CA VAL A 122 -6.33 34.24 -44.62
C VAL A 122 -5.11 35.16 -44.62
N TYR A 123 -3.96 34.73 -45.16
CA TYR A 123 -2.78 35.57 -45.29
C TYR A 123 -3.03 36.78 -46.16
N ARG A 124 -3.62 36.62 -47.37
CA ARG A 124 -3.86 37.74 -48.31
C ARG A 124 -4.81 38.81 -47.71
N GLU A 125 -5.77 38.38 -46.89
CA GLU A 125 -6.71 39.26 -46.22
C GLU A 125 -6.13 40.00 -45.00
N ASN A 126 -5.02 39.48 -44.41
CA ASN A 126 -4.46 39.94 -43.12
C ASN A 126 -2.93 40.11 -43.14
N HIS A 127 -2.31 40.30 -44.30
CA HIS A 127 -0.84 40.27 -44.49
C HIS A 127 -0.09 41.29 -43.63
N ASP A 128 -0.72 42.39 -43.22
CA ASP A 128 -0.09 43.45 -42.43
C ASP A 128 0.28 42.98 -41.01
N HIS A 129 -0.42 41.95 -40.48
CA HIS A 129 -0.23 41.41 -39.16
C HIS A 129 0.41 40.02 -39.16
N VAL A 130 0.56 39.39 -40.33
CA VAL A 130 1.22 38.06 -40.45
C VAL A 130 2.70 38.22 -40.72
N VAL A 131 3.51 38.03 -39.70
CA VAL A 131 4.97 38.23 -39.76
C VAL A 131 5.73 37.03 -40.28
N ARG A 132 5.20 35.80 -40.16
CA ARG A 132 5.78 34.55 -40.65
C ARG A 132 4.69 33.53 -40.94
N VAL A 133 5.00 32.54 -41.76
CA VAL A 133 4.11 31.42 -42.08
C VAL A 133 4.80 30.11 -41.85
N ILE A 134 4.11 29.16 -41.24
CA ILE A 134 4.55 27.78 -40.99
C ILE A 134 3.68 26.81 -41.76
N VAL A 135 4.31 25.95 -42.56
CA VAL A 135 3.63 24.89 -43.33
C VAL A 135 4.00 23.55 -42.73
N GLY A 136 3.11 22.99 -41.93
CA GLY A 136 3.31 21.74 -41.17
C GLY A 136 4.01 21.94 -39.82
N ASN A 137 3.53 21.20 -38.84
CA ASN A 137 4.06 21.12 -37.48
C ASN A 137 4.43 19.67 -37.21
N GLU A 138 5.73 19.36 -37.12
CA GLU A 138 6.26 18.00 -36.87
C GLU A 138 5.75 16.92 -37.85
N ALA A 139 5.42 17.31 -39.09
CA ALA A 139 4.88 16.40 -40.06
C ALA A 139 5.88 15.31 -40.50
N LEU A 140 7.18 15.62 -40.49
CA LEU A 140 8.25 14.66 -40.72
C LEU A 140 8.52 13.78 -39.49
N LEU A 141 8.52 14.38 -38.30
CA LEU A 141 8.67 13.62 -37.06
C LEU A 141 7.57 12.57 -36.89
N ARG A 142 6.32 12.93 -37.15
CA ARG A 142 5.18 12.01 -37.10
C ARG A 142 5.13 10.99 -38.25
N GLY A 143 5.94 11.18 -39.32
CA GLY A 143 5.90 10.36 -40.52
C GLY A 143 4.64 10.56 -41.36
N ASP A 144 3.97 11.68 -41.23
CA ASP A 144 2.75 12.05 -41.99
C ASP A 144 3.09 12.36 -43.46
N GLN A 145 4.28 12.93 -43.69
CA GLN A 145 4.74 13.33 -45.01
C GLN A 145 6.21 12.91 -45.21
N THR A 146 6.64 12.77 -46.48
CA THR A 146 8.04 12.66 -46.82
C THR A 146 8.67 14.05 -47.00
N VAL A 147 10.00 14.09 -47.04
CA VAL A 147 10.76 15.33 -47.28
C VAL A 147 10.37 15.98 -48.61
N GLU A 148 10.22 15.18 -49.67
CA GLU A 148 9.84 15.65 -51.01
C GLU A 148 8.44 16.27 -50.99
N GLN A 149 7.48 15.64 -50.35
CA GLN A 149 6.10 16.14 -50.21
C GLN A 149 6.09 17.47 -49.46
N MET A 150 6.84 17.55 -48.33
CA MET A 150 6.94 18.81 -47.59
C MET A 150 7.57 19.94 -48.39
N ILE A 151 8.61 19.63 -49.20
CA ILE A 151 9.22 20.61 -50.12
C ILE A 151 8.22 21.12 -51.16
N ASP A 152 7.35 20.26 -51.66
CA ASP A 152 6.34 20.66 -52.65
C ASP A 152 5.24 21.52 -52.00
N HIS A 153 4.81 21.22 -50.76
CA HIS A 153 3.92 22.12 -50.01
C HIS A 153 4.55 23.49 -49.79
N LEU A 154 5.83 23.52 -49.36
CA LEU A 154 6.56 24.78 -49.15
C LEU A 154 6.67 25.62 -50.42
N LYS A 155 7.02 25.00 -51.56
CA LYS A 155 7.08 25.70 -52.89
C LYS A 155 5.73 26.31 -53.26
N ARG A 156 4.63 25.57 -53.05
CA ARG A 156 3.27 26.04 -53.34
C ARG A 156 2.93 27.28 -52.52
N VAL A 157 3.15 27.25 -51.20
CA VAL A 157 2.85 28.35 -50.30
C VAL A 157 3.74 29.58 -50.63
N ARG A 158 5.04 29.39 -50.85
CA ARG A 158 5.99 30.45 -51.16
C ARG A 158 5.68 31.15 -52.51
N ALA A 159 4.97 30.52 -53.42
CA ALA A 159 4.55 31.15 -54.68
C ALA A 159 3.47 32.22 -54.48
N ASP A 160 2.71 32.15 -53.41
CA ASP A 160 1.53 32.98 -53.16
C ASP A 160 1.64 33.90 -51.91
N ILE A 161 2.71 33.75 -51.13
CA ILE A 161 2.91 34.47 -49.85
C ILE A 161 4.27 35.18 -49.85
N TRP A 162 4.27 36.45 -49.41
CA TRP A 162 5.49 37.28 -49.35
C TRP A 162 6.16 37.24 -47.98
N ALA A 163 5.41 36.94 -46.89
CA ALA A 163 6.02 36.71 -45.57
C ALA A 163 6.99 35.52 -45.58
N PRO A 164 8.03 35.51 -44.74
CA PRO A 164 8.94 34.38 -44.62
C PRO A 164 8.20 33.12 -44.31
N VAL A 165 8.49 32.03 -45.04
CA VAL A 165 7.85 30.73 -44.92
C VAL A 165 8.84 29.68 -44.43
N SER A 166 8.42 28.78 -43.52
CA SER A 166 9.17 27.64 -43.00
C SER A 166 8.22 26.46 -42.68
N LEU A 167 8.81 25.33 -42.26
CA LEU A 167 8.11 24.28 -41.53
C LEU A 167 8.65 24.24 -40.09
N ALA A 168 7.92 23.67 -39.16
CA ALA A 168 8.32 23.57 -37.78
C ALA A 168 8.59 22.13 -37.40
N GLU A 169 9.85 21.84 -37.01
CA GLU A 169 10.33 20.49 -36.66
C GLU A 169 11.30 20.53 -35.48
N PRO A 170 11.50 19.42 -34.76
CA PRO A 170 12.53 19.29 -33.74
C PRO A 170 13.94 19.48 -34.30
N TRP A 171 14.86 19.90 -33.42
CA TRP A 171 16.26 20.20 -33.81
C TRP A 171 16.98 19.09 -34.56
N HIS A 172 16.74 17.83 -34.23
CA HIS A 172 17.38 16.68 -34.87
C HIS A 172 16.88 16.44 -36.30
N ILE A 173 15.61 16.71 -36.61
CA ILE A 173 15.06 16.61 -37.98
C ILE A 173 15.76 17.59 -38.92
N TRP A 174 15.99 18.83 -38.45
CA TRP A 174 16.75 19.80 -39.24
C TRP A 174 18.19 19.35 -39.57
N LEU A 175 18.84 18.65 -38.63
CA LEU A 175 20.18 18.11 -38.87
C LEU A 175 20.17 16.83 -39.71
N GLN A 176 19.09 16.06 -39.65
CA GLN A 176 18.93 14.81 -40.41
C GLN A 176 18.63 15.07 -41.90
N TYR A 177 17.89 16.15 -42.21
CA TYR A 177 17.43 16.48 -43.55
C TYR A 177 17.90 17.90 -43.98
N PRO A 178 19.21 18.07 -44.23
CA PRO A 178 19.77 19.40 -44.54
C PRO A 178 19.27 20.00 -45.88
N GLU A 179 18.69 19.18 -46.77
CA GLU A 179 18.08 19.63 -48.02
C GLU A 179 16.88 20.57 -47.78
N LEU A 180 16.15 20.41 -46.66
CA LEU A 180 15.00 21.27 -46.32
C LEU A 180 15.41 22.74 -46.18
N VAL A 181 16.62 22.99 -45.68
CA VAL A 181 17.11 24.36 -45.38
C VAL A 181 17.16 25.25 -46.64
N LYS A 182 17.31 24.67 -47.83
CA LYS A 182 17.30 25.38 -49.09
C LYS A 182 15.90 25.89 -49.51
N HIS A 183 14.86 25.26 -48.99
CA HIS A 183 13.45 25.50 -49.36
C HIS A 183 12.69 26.34 -48.34
N VAL A 184 13.33 26.76 -47.26
CA VAL A 184 12.75 27.63 -46.22
C VAL A 184 13.49 28.99 -46.13
N ASP A 185 12.79 29.99 -45.63
CA ASP A 185 13.38 31.32 -45.43
C ASP A 185 14.07 31.44 -44.08
N PHE A 186 13.64 30.69 -43.10
CA PHE A 186 14.24 30.58 -41.76
C PHE A 186 14.05 29.15 -41.23
N ILE A 187 14.79 28.76 -40.20
CA ILE A 187 14.64 27.48 -39.51
C ILE A 187 13.69 27.68 -38.33
N ALA A 188 12.51 27.06 -38.34
CA ALA A 188 11.60 27.03 -37.22
C ALA A 188 11.82 25.72 -36.42
N VAL A 189 12.46 25.84 -35.24
CA VAL A 189 12.90 24.69 -34.46
C VAL A 189 12.11 24.51 -33.17
N HIS A 190 11.80 23.27 -32.81
CA HIS A 190 11.30 22.89 -31.50
C HIS A 190 12.44 22.41 -30.62
N ILE A 191 12.56 22.97 -29.41
CA ILE A 191 13.55 22.57 -28.41
C ILE A 191 12.83 22.43 -27.08
N LEU A 192 12.47 21.20 -26.72
CA LEU A 192 11.64 20.88 -25.57
C LEU A 192 12.40 19.93 -24.60
N PRO A 193 13.23 20.49 -23.69
CA PRO A 193 14.12 19.70 -22.82
C PRO A 193 13.39 18.66 -21.95
N TYR A 194 12.13 18.91 -21.61
CA TYR A 194 11.32 17.97 -20.85
C TYR A 194 11.17 16.62 -21.56
N TRP A 195 10.86 16.62 -22.85
CA TRP A 195 10.70 15.39 -23.62
C TRP A 195 12.03 14.62 -23.76
N GLU A 196 13.15 15.33 -23.73
CA GLU A 196 14.50 14.76 -23.74
C GLU A 196 14.96 14.22 -22.37
N GLY A 197 14.18 14.49 -21.31
CA GLY A 197 14.48 14.06 -19.95
C GLY A 197 15.59 14.84 -19.25
N ILE A 198 15.82 16.08 -19.67
CA ILE A 198 16.85 16.96 -19.13
C ILE A 198 16.36 17.58 -17.81
N ASP A 199 17.21 17.56 -16.78
CA ASP A 199 16.93 18.23 -15.49
C ASP A 199 16.73 19.76 -15.69
N VAL A 200 15.77 20.35 -14.95
CA VAL A 200 15.41 21.77 -15.08
C VAL A 200 16.59 22.71 -14.87
N GLU A 201 17.54 22.36 -14.01
CA GLU A 201 18.73 23.17 -13.74
C GLU A 201 19.69 23.26 -14.93
N LYS A 202 19.61 22.29 -15.88
CA LYS A 202 20.42 22.22 -17.11
C LYS A 202 19.61 22.50 -18.36
N ALA A 203 18.30 22.71 -18.24
CA ALA A 203 17.38 22.74 -19.37
C ALA A 203 17.60 23.97 -20.26
N VAL A 204 17.91 25.12 -19.69
CA VAL A 204 18.19 26.36 -20.47
C VAL A 204 19.51 26.24 -21.21
N ASP A 205 20.56 25.72 -20.57
CA ASP A 205 21.85 25.48 -21.23
C ASP A 205 21.71 24.47 -22.39
N TYR A 206 20.80 23.48 -22.25
CA TYR A 206 20.48 22.55 -23.30
C TYR A 206 19.81 23.26 -24.50
N VAL A 207 18.87 24.19 -24.26
CA VAL A 207 18.25 24.99 -25.36
C VAL A 207 19.30 25.78 -26.10
N VAL A 208 20.17 26.48 -25.35
CA VAL A 208 21.29 27.26 -25.93
C VAL A 208 22.21 26.38 -26.75
N PHE A 209 22.60 25.22 -26.21
CA PHE A 209 23.48 24.28 -26.92
C PHE A 209 22.85 23.79 -28.24
N ARG A 210 21.57 23.44 -28.28
CA ARG A 210 20.90 23.01 -29.50
C ARG A 210 20.71 24.15 -30.51
N TYR A 211 20.42 25.36 -30.02
CA TYR A 211 20.36 26.54 -30.86
C TYR A 211 21.72 26.80 -31.54
N GLU A 212 22.83 26.83 -30.79
CA GLU A 212 24.18 27.04 -31.31
C GLU A 212 24.63 25.92 -32.25
N GLN A 213 24.22 24.68 -32.01
CA GLN A 213 24.48 23.56 -32.92
C GLN A 213 23.85 23.79 -34.29
N LEU A 214 22.58 24.23 -34.33
CA LEU A 214 21.90 24.57 -35.58
C LEU A 214 22.52 25.83 -36.24
N LYS A 215 22.89 26.84 -35.45
CA LYS A 215 23.56 28.06 -35.94
C LYS A 215 24.91 27.76 -36.57
N THR A 216 25.65 26.82 -36.00
CA THR A 216 26.93 26.36 -36.55
C THR A 216 26.72 25.59 -37.84
N ALA A 217 25.70 24.71 -37.91
CA ALA A 217 25.39 23.93 -39.12
C ALA A 217 24.86 24.79 -40.27
N TYR A 218 24.12 25.88 -39.94
CA TYR A 218 23.44 26.73 -40.92
C TYR A 218 23.65 28.25 -40.64
N PRO A 219 24.87 28.75 -40.79
CA PRO A 219 25.26 30.11 -40.34
C PRO A 219 24.50 31.23 -41.07
N ASP A 220 24.06 31.02 -42.30
CA ASP A 220 23.38 31.99 -43.13
C ASP A 220 21.85 32.01 -42.91
N LYS A 221 21.33 31.06 -42.11
CA LYS A 221 19.90 30.97 -41.85
C LYS A 221 19.53 31.62 -40.49
N ARG A 222 18.43 32.39 -40.49
CA ARG A 222 17.82 32.85 -39.25
C ARG A 222 17.14 31.64 -38.55
N ILE A 223 17.35 31.54 -37.25
CA ILE A 223 16.71 30.51 -36.43
C ILE A 223 15.60 31.17 -35.61
N VAL A 224 14.42 30.53 -35.59
CA VAL A 224 13.28 30.90 -34.76
C VAL A 224 12.95 29.66 -33.91
N ILE A 225 12.99 29.78 -32.60
CA ILE A 225 12.56 28.74 -31.70
C ILE A 225 11.03 28.74 -31.70
N ALA A 226 10.42 27.87 -32.52
CA ALA A 226 8.98 27.85 -32.72
C ALA A 226 8.22 27.24 -31.55
N GLU A 227 8.90 26.38 -30.77
CA GLU A 227 8.37 25.86 -29.49
C GLU A 227 9.49 25.69 -28.48
N VAL A 228 9.27 26.28 -27.29
CA VAL A 228 10.10 26.11 -26.10
C VAL A 228 9.21 26.22 -24.88
N GLY A 229 9.33 25.29 -23.96
CA GLY A 229 8.43 25.26 -22.80
C GLY A 229 8.79 24.20 -21.78
N TRP A 230 8.00 24.18 -20.70
CA TRP A 230 8.08 23.17 -19.64
C TRP A 230 6.69 22.93 -19.06
N PRO A 231 6.24 21.68 -18.89
CA PRO A 231 4.90 21.42 -18.33
C PRO A 231 4.88 21.63 -16.81
N SER A 232 3.78 22.16 -16.30
CA SER A 232 3.58 22.40 -14.87
C SER A 232 3.11 21.15 -14.09
N ASN A 233 2.65 20.13 -14.80
CA ASN A 233 2.21 18.85 -14.24
C ASN A 233 2.46 17.75 -15.28
N GLY A 234 2.67 16.53 -14.82
CA GLY A 234 2.96 15.38 -15.67
C GLY A 234 3.94 14.43 -15.00
N ARG A 235 4.39 13.44 -15.76
CA ARG A 235 5.31 12.41 -15.25
C ARG A 235 6.76 12.86 -15.26
N THR A 236 7.53 12.35 -14.34
CA THR A 236 8.98 12.52 -14.35
C THR A 236 9.59 11.69 -15.48
N ARG A 237 10.24 12.34 -16.44
CA ARG A 237 11.03 11.69 -17.51
C ARG A 237 12.51 11.81 -17.18
N LYS A 238 13.19 10.69 -16.84
CA LYS A 238 14.61 10.70 -16.42
C LYS A 238 14.87 11.77 -15.33
N GLY A 239 15.55 12.88 -15.65
CA GLY A 239 15.78 14.01 -14.74
C GLY A 239 14.72 15.13 -14.81
N ALA A 240 13.85 15.11 -15.81
CA ALA A 240 12.86 16.17 -16.04
C ALA A 240 11.60 15.95 -15.20
N GLN A 241 11.37 16.81 -14.22
CA GLN A 241 10.17 16.80 -13.38
C GLN A 241 9.19 17.90 -13.84
N ALA A 242 7.98 17.50 -14.23
CA ALA A 242 6.89 18.42 -14.56
C ALA A 242 6.25 18.92 -13.27
N THR A 243 6.63 20.11 -12.83
CA THR A 243 6.08 20.79 -11.67
C THR A 243 5.89 22.27 -11.95
N LEU A 244 4.94 22.91 -11.25
CA LEU A 244 4.69 24.33 -11.37
C LEU A 244 5.95 25.19 -11.10
N ALA A 245 6.74 24.80 -10.10
CA ALA A 245 7.99 25.48 -9.77
C ALA A 245 9.02 25.35 -10.90
N ASN A 246 9.15 24.15 -11.49
CA ASN A 246 10.09 23.92 -12.59
C ASN A 246 9.65 24.63 -13.87
N GLN A 247 8.34 24.71 -14.14
CA GLN A 247 7.83 25.53 -15.24
C GLN A 247 8.23 27.01 -15.07
N ALA A 248 7.96 27.57 -13.89
CA ALA A 248 8.31 28.96 -13.59
C ALA A 248 9.82 29.21 -13.69
N LYS A 249 10.65 28.32 -13.12
CA LYS A 249 12.13 28.39 -13.20
C LYS A 249 12.62 28.37 -14.65
N PHE A 250 12.21 27.35 -15.39
CA PHE A 250 12.63 27.18 -16.78
C PHE A 250 12.28 28.38 -17.64
N LEU A 251 11.01 28.79 -17.62
CA LEU A 251 10.54 29.87 -18.47
C LEU A 251 11.20 31.21 -18.12
N ARG A 252 11.27 31.55 -16.83
CA ARG A 252 11.88 32.84 -16.40
C ARG A 252 13.38 32.90 -16.71
N ARG A 253 14.12 31.79 -16.50
CA ARG A 253 15.56 31.70 -16.87
C ARG A 253 15.74 31.74 -18.38
N PHE A 254 14.91 31.02 -19.13
CA PHE A 254 14.97 31.03 -20.59
C PHE A 254 14.71 32.43 -21.16
N LEU A 255 13.68 33.11 -20.68
CA LEU A 255 13.34 34.47 -21.14
C LEU A 255 14.49 35.46 -20.92
N ALA A 256 15.15 35.40 -19.76
CA ALA A 256 16.32 36.25 -19.47
C ALA A 256 17.51 35.96 -20.41
N VAL A 257 17.73 34.69 -20.78
CA VAL A 257 18.76 34.31 -21.76
C VAL A 257 18.35 34.73 -23.15
N ALA A 258 17.11 34.54 -23.55
CA ALA A 258 16.59 34.85 -24.87
C ALA A 258 16.62 36.38 -25.15
N GLU A 259 16.34 37.21 -24.15
CA GLU A 259 16.48 38.66 -24.21
C GLU A 259 17.95 39.08 -24.42
N ARG A 260 18.85 38.51 -23.64
CA ARG A 260 20.30 38.79 -23.75
C ARG A 260 20.88 38.38 -25.10
N GLU A 261 20.52 37.19 -25.61
CA GLU A 261 21.04 36.65 -26.85
C GLU A 261 20.25 37.08 -28.09
N GLY A 262 19.12 37.76 -27.92
CA GLY A 262 18.26 38.25 -29.01
C GLY A 262 17.55 37.15 -29.77
N TYR A 263 17.15 36.06 -29.08
CA TYR A 263 16.42 34.96 -29.71
C TYR A 263 15.00 35.36 -30.11
N ILE A 264 14.53 34.84 -31.24
CA ILE A 264 13.12 34.86 -31.61
C ILE A 264 12.52 33.55 -31.20
N TYR A 265 11.49 33.56 -30.36
CA TYR A 265 10.91 32.36 -29.77
C TYR A 265 9.38 32.45 -29.56
N TYR A 266 8.78 31.31 -29.41
CA TYR A 266 7.38 31.14 -29.02
C TYR A 266 7.30 30.20 -27.85
N ILE A 267 6.72 30.64 -26.72
CA ILE A 267 6.54 29.83 -25.52
C ILE A 267 5.42 28.81 -25.75
N MET A 268 5.70 27.56 -25.57
CA MET A 268 4.70 26.49 -25.56
C MET A 268 4.21 26.32 -24.11
N GLU A 269 2.93 26.73 -23.77
CA GLU A 269 2.01 27.48 -24.64
C GLU A 269 1.24 28.51 -23.82
N ALA A 270 0.35 29.30 -24.43
CA ALA A 270 -0.41 30.30 -23.69
C ALA A 270 -1.33 29.67 -22.65
N PHE A 271 -2.18 28.72 -23.06
CA PHE A 271 -3.22 28.11 -22.23
C PHE A 271 -3.07 26.61 -22.12
N ASP A 272 -3.45 26.04 -20.97
CA ASP A 272 -3.55 24.60 -20.82
C ASP A 272 -4.55 23.98 -21.80
N GLN A 273 -4.28 22.75 -22.30
CA GLN A 273 -5.01 22.11 -23.39
C GLN A 273 -5.49 20.70 -23.02
N LEU A 274 -6.69 20.59 -22.47
CA LEU A 274 -7.21 19.30 -21.95
C LEU A 274 -7.32 18.22 -23.05
N TRP A 275 -7.58 18.58 -24.30
CA TRP A 275 -7.70 17.65 -25.43
C TRP A 275 -6.39 16.92 -25.75
N LYS A 276 -5.23 17.50 -25.44
CA LYS A 276 -3.91 16.87 -25.65
C LYS A 276 -3.63 15.67 -24.72
N ARG A 277 -4.47 15.47 -23.68
CA ARG A 277 -4.29 14.35 -22.74
C ARG A 277 -4.21 12.99 -23.41
N GLN A 278 -5.02 12.78 -24.46
CA GLN A 278 -5.05 11.50 -25.20
C GLN A 278 -3.80 11.28 -26.06
N LEU A 279 -3.12 12.32 -26.44
CA LEU A 279 -1.94 12.27 -27.33
C LEU A 279 -0.62 12.26 -26.54
N GLU A 280 -0.52 13.12 -25.52
CA GLU A 280 0.73 13.41 -24.80
C GLU A 280 0.64 13.11 -23.30
N GLY A 281 -0.46 12.52 -22.83
CA GLY A 281 -0.72 12.28 -21.42
C GLY A 281 -0.96 13.54 -20.60
N GLU A 282 -0.75 13.46 -19.28
CA GLU A 282 -0.99 14.59 -18.37
C GLU A 282 -0.06 15.77 -18.65
N ALA A 283 1.16 15.54 -19.12
CA ALA A 283 2.07 16.61 -19.50
C ALA A 283 1.52 17.46 -20.64
N GLY A 284 0.92 16.84 -21.66
CA GLY A 284 0.32 17.53 -22.80
C GLY A 284 -0.75 18.55 -22.42
N THR A 285 -1.46 18.31 -21.32
CA THR A 285 -2.51 19.22 -20.83
C THR A 285 -1.97 20.45 -20.11
N ASN A 286 -0.71 20.45 -19.66
CA ASN A 286 -0.20 21.35 -18.63
C ASN A 286 0.97 22.26 -19.09
N TRP A 287 1.09 22.53 -20.38
CA TRP A 287 2.13 23.43 -20.92
C TRP A 287 1.82 24.92 -20.78
N GLY A 288 0.54 25.29 -20.61
CA GLY A 288 0.10 26.66 -20.54
C GLY A 288 0.79 27.49 -19.45
N VAL A 289 1.04 28.75 -19.74
CA VAL A 289 1.39 29.77 -18.73
C VAL A 289 0.14 30.13 -17.92
N TYR A 290 -1.01 30.09 -18.57
CA TYR A 290 -2.33 30.27 -17.99
C TYR A 290 -3.06 28.92 -17.91
N ASN A 291 -3.90 28.74 -16.88
CA ASN A 291 -4.73 27.55 -16.71
C ASN A 291 -5.94 27.55 -17.67
N LEU A 292 -6.83 26.55 -17.58
CA LEU A 292 -8.05 26.46 -18.40
C LEU A 292 -9.01 27.63 -18.17
N ASP A 293 -8.98 28.24 -16.99
CA ASP A 293 -9.79 29.39 -16.61
C ASP A 293 -9.12 30.73 -16.94
N ARG A 294 -8.02 30.72 -17.69
CA ARG A 294 -7.22 31.88 -18.13
C ARG A 294 -6.55 32.66 -17.00
N GLU A 295 -6.34 31.99 -15.84
CA GLU A 295 -5.60 32.57 -14.74
C GLU A 295 -4.11 32.19 -14.81
N PRO A 296 -3.18 33.09 -14.44
CA PRO A 296 -1.76 32.78 -14.44
C PRO A 296 -1.43 31.71 -13.41
N LYS A 297 -0.69 30.69 -13.81
CA LYS A 297 -0.39 29.52 -12.97
C LYS A 297 0.69 29.79 -11.92
N PHE A 298 1.55 30.77 -12.13
CA PHE A 298 2.63 31.14 -11.22
C PHE A 298 2.85 32.66 -11.18
N ALA A 299 3.51 33.13 -10.14
CA ALA A 299 3.86 34.53 -10.01
C ALA A 299 5.07 34.90 -10.90
N PHE A 300 4.92 35.94 -11.73
CA PHE A 300 5.91 36.31 -12.72
C PHE A 300 7.14 37.00 -12.14
N THR A 301 7.04 37.64 -10.97
CA THR A 301 8.13 38.48 -10.40
C THR A 301 8.58 38.04 -9.02
N THR A 302 7.72 37.38 -8.23
CA THR A 302 8.08 36.93 -6.87
C THR A 302 8.97 35.69 -6.90
N PRO A 303 9.70 35.35 -5.81
CA PRO A 303 10.45 34.12 -5.73
C PRO A 303 9.58 32.87 -5.97
N VAL A 304 10.17 31.90 -6.64
CA VAL A 304 9.47 30.63 -6.95
C VAL A 304 9.48 29.74 -5.72
N VAL A 305 8.30 29.25 -5.33
CA VAL A 305 8.11 28.33 -4.21
C VAL A 305 7.61 27.01 -4.76
N ARG A 306 8.18 25.89 -4.28
CA ARG A 306 7.85 24.55 -4.78
C ARG A 306 6.38 24.20 -4.60
N MET A 307 5.80 24.55 -3.44
CA MET A 307 4.39 24.32 -3.11
C MET A 307 3.76 25.65 -2.65
N PRO A 308 3.11 26.41 -3.52
CA PRO A 308 2.42 27.63 -3.14
C PRO A 308 1.41 27.36 -2.02
N GLY A 309 1.36 28.24 -1.01
CA GLY A 309 0.44 28.06 0.13
C GLY A 309 0.81 26.96 1.13
N TRP A 310 2.05 26.47 1.12
CA TRP A 310 2.52 25.39 1.99
C TRP A 310 2.27 25.64 3.49
N GLN A 311 2.22 26.90 3.94
CA GLN A 311 1.92 27.24 5.33
C GLN A 311 0.53 26.72 5.75
N GLY A 312 -0.48 26.81 4.87
CA GLY A 312 -1.81 26.24 5.08
C GLY A 312 -1.75 24.71 5.18
N LEU A 313 -0.97 24.06 4.31
CA LEU A 313 -0.80 22.62 4.32
C LEU A 313 -0.12 22.12 5.61
N VAL A 314 0.87 22.84 6.12
CA VAL A 314 1.49 22.61 7.43
C VAL A 314 0.47 22.71 8.54
N ALA A 315 -0.34 23.77 8.57
CA ALA A 315 -1.36 23.95 9.59
C ALA A 315 -2.37 22.79 9.60
N ILE A 316 -2.81 22.33 8.44
CA ILE A 316 -3.70 21.15 8.30
C ILE A 316 -2.98 19.90 8.79
N SER A 317 -1.72 19.66 8.40
CA SER A 317 -0.92 18.50 8.82
C SER A 317 -0.76 18.46 10.35
N ILE A 318 -0.45 19.59 10.97
CA ILE A 318 -0.35 19.72 12.43
C ILE A 318 -1.70 19.47 13.10
N GLY A 319 -2.78 20.07 12.60
CA GLY A 319 -4.12 19.88 13.13
C GLY A 319 -4.57 18.42 13.11
N LEU A 320 -4.41 17.74 11.99
CA LEU A 320 -4.70 16.31 11.83
C LEU A 320 -3.84 15.45 12.76
N THR A 321 -2.55 15.77 12.87
CA THR A 321 -1.64 15.04 13.78
C THR A 321 -2.06 15.19 15.24
N VAL A 322 -2.36 16.41 15.68
CA VAL A 322 -2.81 16.67 17.06
C VAL A 322 -4.08 15.88 17.36
N LEU A 323 -5.04 15.86 16.44
CA LEU A 323 -6.27 15.07 16.57
C LEU A 323 -5.97 13.57 16.66
N LEU A 324 -5.12 13.06 15.77
CA LEU A 324 -4.71 11.65 15.76
C LEU A 324 -3.99 11.27 17.07
N LEU A 325 -3.03 12.08 17.53
CA LEU A 325 -2.32 11.85 18.78
C LEU A 325 -3.24 11.97 20.01
N ALA A 326 -4.22 12.87 19.99
CA ALA A 326 -5.21 12.95 21.05
C ALA A 326 -6.00 11.63 21.20
N VAL A 327 -6.35 10.99 20.07
CA VAL A 327 -6.99 9.67 20.08
C VAL A 327 -6.03 8.60 20.56
N MET A 328 -4.80 8.52 20.00
CA MET A 328 -3.82 7.49 20.33
C MET A 328 -3.33 7.58 21.79
N PHE A 329 -3.17 8.79 22.32
CA PHE A 329 -2.67 8.98 23.68
C PHE A 329 -3.76 8.90 24.76
N ARG A 330 -5.03 8.82 24.39
CA ARG A 330 -6.16 8.76 25.34
C ARG A 330 -6.05 7.57 26.30
N ASP A 331 -5.45 6.47 25.86
CA ASP A 331 -5.26 5.23 26.63
C ASP A 331 -3.80 4.77 26.68
N SER A 332 -2.84 5.70 26.67
CA SER A 332 -1.41 5.42 26.65
C SER A 332 -0.70 5.59 27.99
N GLY A 333 -1.44 5.44 29.13
CA GLY A 333 -0.92 5.68 30.48
C GLY A 333 0.38 4.94 30.82
N GLY A 334 0.52 3.68 30.37
CA GLY A 334 1.70 2.85 30.56
C GLY A 334 2.85 3.09 29.57
N LEU A 335 2.63 3.86 28.50
CA LEU A 335 3.64 4.05 27.44
C LEU A 335 4.74 5.03 27.86
N MET A 336 6.00 4.64 27.73
CA MET A 336 7.17 5.48 28.02
C MET A 336 7.27 6.65 27.03
N ALA A 337 8.02 7.71 27.40
CA ALA A 337 8.25 8.88 26.56
C ALA A 337 8.81 8.52 25.16
N ARG A 338 9.72 7.54 25.08
CA ARG A 338 10.25 7.04 23.80
C ARG A 338 9.19 6.47 22.88
N GLY A 339 8.25 5.68 23.41
CA GLY A 339 7.14 5.14 22.64
C GLY A 339 6.18 6.22 22.16
N ARG A 340 5.90 7.23 22.99
CA ARG A 340 5.09 8.39 22.59
C ARG A 340 5.76 9.22 21.51
N GLY A 341 7.09 9.46 21.62
CA GLY A 341 7.89 10.16 20.62
C GLY A 341 7.87 9.44 19.28
N PHE A 342 8.04 8.11 19.29
CA PHE A 342 7.94 7.28 18.11
C PHE A 342 6.55 7.39 17.43
N LEU A 343 5.46 7.26 18.21
CA LEU A 343 4.11 7.40 17.68
C LEU A 343 3.84 8.81 17.14
N ALA A 344 4.37 9.84 17.79
CA ALA A 344 4.27 11.21 17.30
C ALA A 344 4.99 11.37 15.94
N LEU A 345 6.20 10.83 15.81
CA LEU A 345 6.95 10.85 14.54
C LEU A 345 6.16 10.17 13.41
N VAL A 346 5.62 8.97 13.68
CA VAL A 346 4.83 8.23 12.69
C VAL A 346 3.55 8.99 12.33
N ALA A 347 2.85 9.54 13.30
CA ALA A 347 1.63 10.31 13.07
C ALA A 347 1.90 11.56 12.21
N TYR A 348 2.94 12.34 12.50
CA TYR A 348 3.34 13.48 11.69
C TYR A 348 3.76 13.08 10.27
N ALA A 349 4.54 12.02 10.12
CA ALA A 349 4.95 11.52 8.81
C ALA A 349 3.73 11.13 7.95
N ILE A 350 2.79 10.39 8.51
CA ILE A 350 1.59 9.92 7.81
C ILE A 350 0.66 11.09 7.45
N THR A 351 0.38 12.00 8.39
CA THR A 351 -0.53 13.12 8.12
C THR A 351 0.07 14.10 7.13
N THR A 352 1.37 14.39 7.24
CA THR A 352 2.09 15.22 6.27
C THR A 352 2.04 14.60 4.87
N PHE A 353 2.30 13.30 4.77
CA PHE A 353 2.24 12.58 3.49
C PHE A 353 0.82 12.56 2.92
N ALA A 354 -0.20 12.33 3.75
CA ALA A 354 -1.59 12.33 3.32
C ALA A 354 -2.04 13.72 2.80
N VAL A 355 -1.66 14.80 3.50
CA VAL A 355 -1.94 16.18 3.07
C VAL A 355 -1.25 16.49 1.76
N TRP A 356 0.03 16.11 1.62
CA TRP A 356 0.76 16.28 0.37
C TRP A 356 0.12 15.50 -0.78
N MET A 357 -0.26 14.24 -0.56
CA MET A 357 -0.92 13.40 -1.58
C MET A 357 -2.25 14.00 -2.06
N VAL A 358 -3.07 14.53 -1.14
CA VAL A 358 -4.32 15.23 -1.49
C VAL A 358 -4.03 16.50 -2.29
N TRP A 359 -3.04 17.29 -1.85
CA TRP A 359 -2.65 18.51 -2.56
C TRP A 359 -2.18 18.20 -3.99
N GLU A 360 -1.28 17.24 -4.16
CA GLU A 360 -0.76 16.85 -5.48
C GLU A 360 -1.88 16.38 -6.41
N TYR A 361 -2.80 15.56 -5.89
CA TYR A 361 -3.92 15.05 -6.68
C TYR A 361 -4.92 16.15 -7.05
N SER A 362 -5.14 17.13 -6.17
CA SER A 362 -6.06 18.26 -6.41
C SER A 362 -5.57 19.22 -7.49
N ARG A 363 -4.29 19.13 -7.89
CA ARG A 363 -3.69 19.96 -8.95
C ARG A 363 -3.92 19.41 -10.37
N GLN A 364 -4.46 18.19 -10.47
CA GLN A 364 -4.74 17.55 -11.76
C GLN A 364 -6.13 17.98 -12.28
N TYR A 365 -6.26 18.07 -13.59
CA TYR A 365 -7.58 18.26 -14.22
C TYR A 365 -8.38 16.95 -14.16
N LEU A 366 -9.33 16.87 -13.23
CA LEU A 366 -10.09 15.65 -12.95
C LEU A 366 -11.27 15.49 -13.92
N THR A 367 -11.31 14.36 -14.61
CA THR A 367 -12.52 13.87 -15.30
C THR A 367 -13.34 13.00 -14.33
N PRO A 368 -14.62 12.71 -14.60
CA PRO A 368 -15.41 11.79 -13.77
C PRO A 368 -14.76 10.43 -13.58
N ALA A 369 -14.08 9.89 -14.61
CA ALA A 369 -13.36 8.63 -14.54
C ALA A 369 -12.13 8.72 -13.62
N THR A 370 -11.27 9.75 -13.81
CA THR A 370 -10.08 9.93 -12.96
C THR A 370 -10.46 10.27 -11.53
N LEU A 371 -11.55 10.98 -11.29
CA LEU A 371 -12.09 11.23 -9.95
C LEU A 371 -12.52 9.93 -9.27
N ALA A 372 -13.25 9.06 -9.97
CA ALA A 372 -13.68 7.77 -9.43
C ALA A 372 -12.48 6.87 -9.06
N VAL A 373 -11.47 6.80 -9.94
CA VAL A 373 -10.21 6.09 -9.66
C VAL A 373 -9.49 6.70 -8.46
N GLY A 374 -9.41 8.02 -8.39
CA GLY A 374 -8.83 8.74 -7.25
C GLY A 374 -9.50 8.40 -5.93
N ILE A 375 -10.82 8.45 -5.86
CA ILE A 375 -11.57 8.08 -4.66
C ILE A 375 -11.25 6.65 -4.22
N MET A 376 -11.23 5.70 -5.16
CA MET A 376 -10.86 4.30 -4.87
C MET A 376 -9.43 4.18 -4.31
N LEU A 377 -8.46 4.88 -4.91
CA LEU A 377 -7.07 4.90 -4.45
C LEU A 377 -6.93 5.55 -3.06
N PHE A 378 -7.67 6.63 -2.78
CA PHE A 378 -7.67 7.27 -1.46
C PHE A 378 -8.28 6.36 -0.38
N ILE A 379 -9.35 5.62 -0.68
CA ILE A 379 -9.92 4.62 0.23
C ILE A 379 -8.89 3.52 0.52
N ALA A 380 -8.20 3.02 -0.51
CA ALA A 380 -7.15 2.03 -0.35
C ALA A 380 -5.97 2.58 0.49
N ALA A 381 -5.53 3.81 0.22
CA ALA A 381 -4.49 4.50 0.98
C ALA A 381 -4.87 4.68 2.46
N LEU A 382 -6.14 5.04 2.74
CA LEU A 382 -6.65 5.14 4.12
C LEU A 382 -6.57 3.78 4.83
N GLY A 383 -6.92 2.69 4.15
CA GLY A 383 -6.76 1.33 4.68
C GLY A 383 -5.31 1.00 5.06
N VAL A 384 -4.36 1.33 4.19
CA VAL A 384 -2.91 1.14 4.46
C VAL A 384 -2.47 2.00 5.65
N ILE A 385 -2.91 3.25 5.73
CA ILE A 385 -2.60 4.16 6.85
C ILE A 385 -3.13 3.60 8.18
N VAL A 386 -4.35 3.09 8.21
CA VAL A 386 -4.93 2.48 9.43
C VAL A 386 -4.09 1.28 9.88
N VAL A 387 -3.72 0.40 8.96
CA VAL A 387 -2.85 -0.74 9.26
C VAL A 387 -1.49 -0.28 9.77
N LEU A 388 -0.85 0.70 9.11
CA LEU A 388 0.45 1.24 9.52
C LEU A 388 0.40 1.86 10.93
N LEU A 389 -0.66 2.59 11.26
CA LEU A 389 -0.85 3.16 12.60
C LEU A 389 -1.05 2.08 13.68
N ALA A 390 -1.81 1.03 13.39
CA ALA A 390 -2.01 -0.10 14.29
C ALA A 390 -0.69 -0.87 14.53
N GLU A 391 0.07 -1.14 13.47
CA GLU A 391 1.39 -1.77 13.53
C GLU A 391 2.41 -0.92 14.33
N ALA A 392 2.38 0.41 14.13
CA ALA A 392 3.22 1.33 14.88
C ALA A 392 2.83 1.37 16.37
N HIS A 393 1.54 1.36 16.67
CA HIS A 393 1.05 1.34 18.05
C HIS A 393 1.44 0.03 18.76
N GLU A 394 1.28 -1.11 18.09
CA GLU A 394 1.72 -2.42 18.62
C GLU A 394 3.23 -2.43 18.88
N LEU A 395 4.03 -1.89 17.95
CA LEU A 395 5.48 -1.76 18.14
C LEU A 395 5.80 -0.91 19.37
N ALA A 396 5.10 0.23 19.53
CA ALA A 396 5.32 1.13 20.66
C ALA A 396 4.99 0.46 22.00
N GLU A 397 3.87 -0.25 22.09
CA GLU A 397 3.48 -1.00 23.28
C GLU A 397 4.44 -2.14 23.56
N ALA A 398 4.73 -2.97 22.55
CA ALA A 398 5.64 -4.09 22.72
C ALA A 398 7.06 -3.68 23.13
N ALA A 399 7.58 -2.54 22.61
CA ALA A 399 8.95 -2.11 22.84
C ALA A 399 9.12 -1.22 24.10
N TRP A 400 8.13 -0.34 24.39
CA TRP A 400 8.30 0.76 25.36
C TRP A 400 7.16 0.89 26.36
N MET A 401 6.31 -0.13 26.54
CA MET A 401 5.34 -0.15 27.63
C MET A 401 6.00 -0.54 28.95
N ARG A 402 5.66 0.12 30.03
CA ARG A 402 6.06 -0.29 31.38
C ARG A 402 5.19 -1.47 31.80
N PRO A 403 5.78 -2.57 32.28
CA PRO A 403 5.02 -3.61 32.95
C PRO A 403 4.30 -3.01 34.15
N TRP A 404 3.00 -3.11 34.22
CA TRP A 404 2.19 -2.52 35.27
C TRP A 404 1.21 -3.52 35.89
N ARG A 405 0.93 -4.63 35.16
CA ARG A 405 0.14 -5.72 35.69
C ARG A 405 1.05 -6.76 36.31
N ASN A 406 0.97 -6.86 37.63
CA ASN A 406 1.56 -7.96 38.37
C ASN A 406 0.42 -8.60 39.18
N PRO A 407 -0.31 -9.58 38.60
CA PRO A 407 -1.44 -10.21 39.27
C PRO A 407 -0.97 -10.88 40.56
N ALA A 408 -1.66 -10.60 41.66
CA ALA A 408 -1.35 -11.19 42.95
C ALA A 408 -1.44 -12.71 42.86
N ARG A 409 -0.46 -13.37 43.42
CA ARG A 409 -0.37 -14.82 43.55
C ARG A 409 -0.30 -15.13 45.03
N SER A 410 -1.32 -15.82 45.55
CA SER A 410 -1.31 -16.31 46.94
C SER A 410 -1.06 -17.82 46.88
N ILE A 411 0.08 -18.23 47.45
CA ILE A 411 0.38 -19.65 47.59
C ILE A 411 -0.27 -20.11 48.89
N PRO A 412 -1.19 -21.10 48.84
CA PRO A 412 -1.82 -21.69 50.01
C PRO A 412 -0.81 -22.25 50.98
N ALA A 413 -1.10 -22.17 52.28
CA ALA A 413 -0.21 -22.64 53.32
C ALA A 413 -0.15 -24.18 53.41
N SER A 414 -1.21 -24.87 52.97
CA SER A 414 -1.29 -26.33 52.94
C SER A 414 -1.87 -26.85 51.62
N ASP A 415 -1.63 -28.10 51.33
CA ASP A 415 -2.18 -28.81 50.14
C ASP A 415 -3.72 -28.99 50.24
N GLU A 416 -4.26 -28.93 51.48
CA GLU A 416 -5.71 -29.04 51.72
C GLU A 416 -6.50 -27.81 51.29
N GLU A 417 -5.84 -26.64 51.28
CA GLU A 417 -6.42 -25.36 50.82
C GLU A 417 -6.42 -25.17 49.32
N LEU A 418 -5.77 -26.07 48.57
CA LEU A 418 -5.73 -26.02 47.13
C LEU A 418 -7.09 -26.38 46.52
N PRO A 419 -7.67 -25.51 45.58
CA PRO A 419 -8.94 -25.83 44.96
C PRO A 419 -8.87 -27.08 44.12
N MET A 420 -9.96 -27.82 43.96
CA MET A 420 -10.04 -28.95 43.05
C MET A 420 -10.03 -28.52 41.61
N VAL A 421 -9.26 -29.18 40.76
CA VAL A 421 -9.12 -28.91 39.33
C VAL A 421 -9.66 -30.08 38.51
N SER A 422 -10.55 -29.81 37.54
CA SER A 422 -10.96 -30.78 36.52
C SER A 422 -10.19 -30.55 35.24
N VAL A 423 -9.37 -31.51 34.80
CA VAL A 423 -8.59 -31.42 33.57
C VAL A 423 -9.33 -32.08 32.44
N HIS A 424 -9.75 -31.33 31.43
CA HIS A 424 -10.49 -31.79 30.24
C HIS A 424 -9.54 -32.08 29.07
N VAL A 425 -9.58 -33.30 28.54
CA VAL A 425 -8.77 -33.77 27.41
C VAL A 425 -9.73 -34.19 26.27
N PRO A 426 -10.12 -33.28 25.36
CA PRO A 426 -10.91 -33.64 24.22
C PRO A 426 -10.07 -34.39 23.18
N ALA A 427 -10.60 -35.49 22.63
CA ALA A 427 -9.95 -36.34 21.64
C ALA A 427 -10.89 -36.67 20.49
N TYR A 428 -10.38 -36.75 19.27
CA TYR A 428 -11.08 -37.21 18.08
C TYR A 428 -10.13 -37.95 17.16
N ASN A 429 -10.29 -39.27 17.09
CA ASN A 429 -9.49 -40.15 16.22
C ASN A 429 -7.97 -39.92 16.39
N GLU A 430 -7.49 -39.79 17.64
CA GLU A 430 -6.08 -39.53 17.97
C GLU A 430 -5.30 -40.84 18.11
N PRO A 431 -3.98 -40.88 17.72
CA PRO A 431 -3.15 -42.05 17.90
C PRO A 431 -3.10 -42.49 19.37
N PRO A 432 -3.37 -43.77 19.70
CA PRO A 432 -3.36 -44.25 21.09
C PRO A 432 -2.03 -43.95 21.79
N ASP A 433 -0.88 -44.26 21.18
CA ASP A 433 0.44 -44.07 21.77
C ASP A 433 0.71 -42.61 22.17
N MET A 434 0.20 -41.65 21.41
CA MET A 434 0.30 -40.21 21.70
C MET A 434 -0.56 -39.87 22.92
N MET A 435 -1.80 -40.34 22.94
CA MET A 435 -2.74 -40.12 24.05
C MET A 435 -2.20 -40.69 25.36
N LEU A 436 -1.63 -41.92 25.33
CA LEU A 436 -1.04 -42.56 26.51
C LEU A 436 0.08 -41.68 27.09
N GLN A 437 0.97 -41.12 26.28
CA GLN A 437 2.04 -40.23 26.75
C GLN A 437 1.47 -38.99 27.46
N THR A 438 0.39 -38.39 26.92
CA THR A 438 -0.29 -37.26 27.55
C THR A 438 -0.88 -37.62 28.90
N LEU A 439 -1.55 -38.80 29.01
CA LEU A 439 -2.15 -39.27 30.25
C LEU A 439 -1.10 -39.64 31.29
N ASP A 440 0.02 -40.24 30.89
CA ASP A 440 1.14 -40.56 31.79
C ASP A 440 1.75 -39.24 32.36
N ALA A 441 1.87 -38.20 31.55
CA ALA A 441 2.35 -36.88 32.01
C ALA A 441 1.36 -36.22 32.98
N LEU A 442 0.05 -36.41 32.79
CA LEU A 442 -0.97 -35.93 33.72
C LEU A 442 -0.98 -36.73 35.04
N ALA A 443 -0.63 -38.01 35.00
CA ALA A 443 -0.60 -38.90 36.18
C ALA A 443 0.47 -38.50 37.19
N VAL A 444 1.56 -37.87 36.75
CA VAL A 444 2.69 -37.41 37.59
C VAL A 444 2.59 -35.95 38.00
N LEU A 445 1.43 -35.30 37.88
CA LEU A 445 1.22 -33.91 38.30
C LEU A 445 1.43 -33.78 39.82
N ASN A 446 2.24 -32.78 40.20
CA ASN A 446 2.51 -32.43 41.60
C ASN A 446 1.34 -31.55 42.14
N TYR A 447 0.11 -32.13 42.15
CA TYR A 447 -1.11 -31.45 42.60
C TYR A 447 -2.06 -32.47 43.29
N PRO A 448 -2.51 -32.21 44.51
CA PRO A 448 -3.24 -33.22 45.27
C PRO A 448 -4.69 -33.44 44.80
N ARG A 449 -5.38 -32.40 44.44
CA ARG A 449 -6.86 -32.39 44.21
C ARG A 449 -7.20 -32.14 42.75
N PHE A 450 -7.16 -33.18 41.92
CA PHE A 450 -7.56 -33.09 40.52
C PHE A 450 -8.22 -34.37 40.01
N GLU A 451 -9.02 -34.22 38.96
CA GLU A 451 -9.49 -35.29 38.07
C GLU A 451 -9.11 -35.03 36.65
N VAL A 452 -9.10 -36.05 35.80
CA VAL A 452 -8.87 -35.98 34.37
C VAL A 452 -10.05 -36.59 33.64
N LEU A 453 -10.71 -35.81 32.80
CA LEU A 453 -11.84 -36.25 31.97
C LEU A 453 -11.37 -36.35 30.52
N VAL A 454 -11.29 -37.55 29.99
CA VAL A 454 -10.95 -37.82 28.60
C VAL A 454 -12.24 -38.00 27.82
N ILE A 455 -12.51 -37.13 26.83
CA ILE A 455 -13.71 -37.17 26.01
C ILE A 455 -13.31 -37.51 24.58
N ASP A 456 -13.49 -38.79 24.22
CA ASP A 456 -13.33 -39.24 22.85
C ASP A 456 -14.67 -39.05 22.11
N ASN A 457 -14.69 -38.16 21.13
CA ASN A 457 -15.91 -37.84 20.41
C ASN A 457 -15.87 -38.30 18.94
N ASN A 458 -16.90 -39.07 18.56
CA ASN A 458 -17.15 -39.55 17.19
C ASN A 458 -16.04 -40.42 16.57
N THR A 459 -15.14 -41.04 17.34
CA THR A 459 -14.11 -41.97 16.83
C THR A 459 -14.79 -43.28 16.52
N LYS A 460 -14.79 -43.72 15.26
CA LYS A 460 -15.47 -44.91 14.82
C LYS A 460 -14.68 -46.21 15.07
N ASP A 461 -13.35 -46.11 15.00
CA ASP A 461 -12.47 -47.25 15.13
C ASP A 461 -12.17 -47.58 16.60
N ALA A 462 -12.67 -48.71 17.06
CA ALA A 462 -12.43 -49.19 18.42
C ALA A 462 -10.92 -49.41 18.74
N ALA A 463 -10.11 -49.76 17.75
CA ALA A 463 -8.68 -49.90 17.94
C ALA A 463 -7.97 -48.59 18.32
N VAL A 464 -8.60 -47.45 18.10
CA VAL A 464 -8.08 -46.12 18.44
C VAL A 464 -8.45 -45.70 19.86
N TRP A 465 -9.71 -45.84 20.28
CA TRP A 465 -10.16 -45.37 21.58
C TRP A 465 -10.10 -46.39 22.73
N GLN A 466 -10.31 -47.71 22.46
CA GLN A 466 -10.24 -48.74 23.51
C GLN A 466 -8.92 -48.82 24.26
N PRO A 467 -7.74 -48.74 23.60
CA PRO A 467 -6.46 -48.70 24.32
C PRO A 467 -6.37 -47.51 25.29
N VAL A 468 -6.92 -46.37 24.94
CA VAL A 468 -6.95 -45.17 25.79
C VAL A 468 -7.87 -45.36 26.99
N GLN A 469 -9.06 -45.95 26.78
CA GLN A 469 -9.99 -46.33 27.86
C GLN A 469 -9.28 -47.26 28.86
N ALA A 470 -8.72 -48.38 28.38
CA ALA A 470 -8.03 -49.33 29.22
C ALA A 470 -6.84 -48.71 29.98
N HIS A 471 -6.20 -47.68 29.41
CA HIS A 471 -5.12 -46.95 30.10
C HIS A 471 -5.66 -46.07 31.23
N CYS A 472 -6.76 -45.37 31.00
CA CYS A 472 -7.43 -44.57 32.05
C CYS A 472 -7.85 -45.43 33.24
N GLU A 473 -8.42 -46.60 32.98
CA GLU A 473 -8.77 -47.60 34.02
C GLU A 473 -7.54 -48.01 34.85
N ARG A 474 -6.37 -48.24 34.23
CA ARG A 474 -5.12 -48.56 34.91
C ARG A 474 -4.55 -47.40 35.76
N LEU A 475 -4.73 -46.17 35.31
CA LEU A 475 -4.29 -44.97 36.03
C LEU A 475 -5.15 -44.68 37.28
N GLY A 476 -6.33 -45.28 37.38
CA GLY A 476 -7.15 -45.25 38.58
C GLY A 476 -8.25 -44.20 38.57
N ALA A 477 -8.96 -44.04 39.69
CA ALA A 477 -10.21 -43.33 39.81
C ALA A 477 -10.16 -41.81 39.46
N LYS A 478 -8.96 -41.21 39.44
CA LYS A 478 -8.79 -39.81 38.97
C LYS A 478 -8.96 -39.65 37.48
N PHE A 479 -8.88 -40.71 36.67
CA PHE A 479 -8.96 -40.71 35.21
C PHE A 479 -10.27 -41.34 34.77
N ARG A 480 -11.15 -40.50 34.19
CA ARG A 480 -12.46 -40.95 33.73
C ARG A 480 -12.50 -40.78 32.19
N PHE A 481 -12.84 -41.90 31.50
CA PHE A 481 -12.92 -41.95 30.04
C PHE A 481 -14.39 -41.99 29.57
N PHE A 482 -14.73 -41.20 28.56
CA PHE A 482 -16.03 -41.18 27.93
C PHE A 482 -15.89 -41.26 26.41
N HIS A 483 -16.46 -42.29 25.81
CA HIS A 483 -16.63 -42.40 24.37
C HIS A 483 -18.04 -41.98 24.03
N VAL A 484 -18.18 -40.89 23.21
CA VAL A 484 -19.51 -40.35 22.88
C VAL A 484 -19.63 -40.21 21.37
N ASP A 485 -20.60 -40.99 20.81
CA ASP A 485 -20.90 -41.04 19.38
C ASP A 485 -22.41 -41.33 19.18
N PRO A 486 -23.20 -40.39 18.54
CA PRO A 486 -22.77 -39.11 17.98
C PRO A 486 -22.65 -37.98 19.02
N LEU A 487 -21.70 -37.07 18.82
CA LEU A 487 -21.62 -35.83 19.56
C LEU A 487 -21.49 -34.65 18.60
N ALA A 488 -22.39 -33.67 18.72
CA ALA A 488 -22.36 -32.46 17.94
C ALA A 488 -21.34 -31.44 18.53
N GLY A 489 -21.01 -30.38 17.78
CA GLY A 489 -20.20 -29.26 18.30
C GLY A 489 -18.69 -29.48 18.30
N PHE A 490 -18.17 -30.58 17.75
CA PHE A 490 -16.73 -30.88 17.67
C PHE A 490 -16.02 -30.76 19.04
N LYS A 491 -14.87 -30.01 19.12
CA LYS A 491 -14.13 -29.81 20.35
C LYS A 491 -14.96 -29.05 21.41
N ALA A 492 -15.72 -28.02 20.99
CA ALA A 492 -16.60 -27.28 21.89
C ALA A 492 -17.67 -28.19 22.52
N GLY A 493 -18.30 -29.06 21.72
CA GLY A 493 -19.28 -30.05 22.23
C GLY A 493 -18.66 -31.04 23.21
N ALA A 494 -17.43 -31.53 22.91
CA ALA A 494 -16.72 -32.43 23.83
C ALA A 494 -16.39 -31.74 25.17
N LEU A 495 -15.96 -30.46 25.12
CA LEU A 495 -15.67 -29.68 26.32
C LEU A 495 -16.93 -29.35 27.12
N ASN A 496 -18.07 -29.05 26.44
CA ASN A 496 -19.36 -28.85 27.12
C ASN A 496 -19.86 -30.13 27.75
N PHE A 497 -19.69 -31.27 27.09
CA PHE A 497 -19.98 -32.59 27.70
C PHE A 497 -19.11 -32.84 28.93
N ALA A 498 -17.78 -32.58 28.83
CA ALA A 498 -16.88 -32.71 29.97
C ALA A 498 -17.30 -31.83 31.16
N LEU A 499 -17.77 -30.62 30.89
CA LEU A 499 -18.23 -29.70 31.93
C LEU A 499 -19.42 -30.26 32.72
N GLN A 500 -20.35 -30.96 32.03
CA GLN A 500 -21.47 -31.64 32.66
C GLN A 500 -21.05 -32.85 33.52
N GLN A 501 -19.92 -33.48 33.20
CA GLN A 501 -19.37 -34.65 33.95
C GLN A 501 -18.38 -34.23 35.03
N THR A 502 -18.02 -32.91 35.13
CA THR A 502 -17.06 -32.35 36.07
C THR A 502 -17.51 -32.56 37.53
N ASP A 503 -16.60 -32.98 38.39
CA ASP A 503 -16.87 -33.17 39.82
C ASP A 503 -17.48 -31.88 40.42
N PRO A 504 -18.57 -31.97 41.17
CA PRO A 504 -19.21 -30.82 41.81
C PRO A 504 -18.28 -29.92 42.62
N ASN A 505 -17.22 -30.50 43.21
CA ASN A 505 -16.25 -29.76 44.01
C ASN A 505 -15.15 -29.09 43.19
N ALA A 506 -15.07 -29.34 41.88
CA ALA A 506 -14.07 -28.71 41.04
C ALA A 506 -14.38 -27.21 40.88
N GLU A 507 -13.45 -26.34 41.25
CA GLU A 507 -13.57 -24.87 41.15
C GLU A 507 -12.94 -24.33 39.89
N ILE A 508 -12.01 -25.09 39.26
CA ILE A 508 -11.22 -24.71 38.11
C ILE A 508 -11.31 -25.82 37.06
N VAL A 509 -11.54 -25.42 35.81
CA VAL A 509 -11.47 -26.31 34.64
C VAL A 509 -10.17 -26.00 33.90
N ALA A 510 -9.34 -26.98 33.68
CA ALA A 510 -8.14 -26.91 32.89
C ALA A 510 -8.34 -27.64 31.55
N VAL A 511 -7.92 -27.05 30.43
CA VAL A 511 -8.04 -27.67 29.10
C VAL A 511 -6.67 -27.94 28.54
N ILE A 512 -6.49 -29.18 28.04
CA ILE A 512 -5.25 -29.61 27.40
C ILE A 512 -5.54 -30.42 26.12
N ASP A 513 -4.79 -30.18 25.07
CA ASP A 513 -4.88 -31.00 23.86
C ASP A 513 -4.25 -32.36 24.03
N SER A 514 -4.74 -33.33 23.29
CA SER A 514 -4.40 -34.76 23.35
C SER A 514 -2.95 -35.14 23.06
N ASP A 515 -2.12 -34.20 22.61
CA ASP A 515 -0.71 -34.38 22.22
C ASP A 515 0.30 -33.72 23.17
N TYR A 516 -0.20 -33.12 24.28
CA TYR A 516 0.66 -32.36 25.18
C TYR A 516 1.31 -33.20 26.27
N ILE A 517 2.59 -32.98 26.46
CA ILE A 517 3.34 -33.50 27.63
C ILE A 517 3.51 -32.31 28.58
N VAL A 518 2.85 -32.38 29.73
CA VAL A 518 2.87 -31.31 30.75
C VAL A 518 3.99 -31.52 31.75
N LYS A 519 4.45 -30.39 32.34
CA LYS A 519 5.37 -30.45 33.49
C LYS A 519 4.59 -30.73 34.77
N PRO A 520 5.20 -31.45 35.75
CA PRO A 520 4.54 -31.80 37.02
C PRO A 520 3.99 -30.62 37.80
N ASP A 521 4.66 -29.48 37.79
CA ASP A 521 4.28 -28.28 38.55
C ASP A 521 3.29 -27.36 37.84
N TRP A 522 2.76 -27.73 36.66
CA TRP A 522 1.84 -26.92 35.88
C TRP A 522 0.68 -26.35 36.71
N LEU A 523 -0.09 -27.20 37.36
CA LEU A 523 -1.24 -26.78 38.17
C LEU A 523 -0.79 -26.01 39.43
N ARG A 524 0.28 -26.49 40.09
CA ARG A 524 0.79 -25.88 41.33
C ARG A 524 1.27 -24.45 41.15
N ASP A 525 1.81 -24.11 40.00
CA ASP A 525 2.25 -22.76 39.64
C ASP A 525 1.14 -21.85 39.13
N MET A 526 0.14 -22.37 38.43
CA MET A 526 -0.89 -21.56 37.77
C MET A 526 -2.16 -21.34 38.61
N VAL A 527 -2.56 -22.34 39.41
CA VAL A 527 -3.78 -22.26 40.26
C VAL A 527 -3.74 -21.09 41.28
N PRO A 528 -2.62 -20.76 41.95
CA PRO A 528 -2.56 -19.67 42.90
C PRO A 528 -3.01 -18.29 42.40
N TYR A 529 -3.02 -18.05 41.08
CA TYR A 529 -3.52 -16.79 40.52
C TYR A 529 -5.05 -16.64 40.68
N PHE A 530 -5.79 -17.74 40.88
CA PHE A 530 -7.22 -17.72 41.15
C PHE A 530 -7.58 -17.29 42.58
N SER A 531 -6.60 -17.00 43.45
CA SER A 531 -6.87 -16.34 44.73
C SER A 531 -7.59 -15.00 44.59
N ASN A 532 -7.41 -14.34 43.42
CA ASN A 532 -8.23 -13.19 43.05
C ASN A 532 -9.59 -13.66 42.50
N PRO A 533 -10.72 -13.30 43.14
CA PRO A 533 -12.06 -13.74 42.73
C PRO A 533 -12.48 -13.23 41.34
N GLU A 534 -11.90 -12.13 40.83
CA GLU A 534 -12.15 -11.58 39.50
C GLU A 534 -11.36 -12.31 38.40
N MET A 535 -10.42 -13.20 38.76
CA MET A 535 -9.63 -13.96 37.80
C MET A 535 -10.49 -15.07 37.18
N GLY A 536 -10.79 -14.88 35.87
CA GLY A 536 -11.53 -15.87 35.08
C GLY A 536 -10.64 -16.85 34.31
N ILE A 537 -9.48 -16.38 33.83
CA ILE A 537 -8.58 -17.15 32.94
C ILE A 537 -7.14 -17.01 33.41
N VAL A 538 -6.41 -18.15 33.45
CA VAL A 538 -4.95 -18.21 33.57
C VAL A 538 -4.40 -19.03 32.41
N GLN A 539 -3.52 -18.44 31.62
CA GLN A 539 -3.08 -18.99 30.33
C GLN A 539 -1.55 -19.08 30.24
N GLY A 540 -1.04 -20.24 29.83
CA GLY A 540 0.37 -20.44 29.44
C GLY A 540 0.57 -20.45 27.92
N PRO A 541 1.82 -20.32 27.42
CA PRO A 541 2.11 -20.42 25.99
C PRO A 541 1.91 -21.85 25.48
N GLN A 542 1.60 -21.96 24.18
CA GLN A 542 1.80 -23.22 23.46
C GLN A 542 3.28 -23.35 23.11
N ASP A 543 3.84 -24.52 23.40
CA ASP A 543 5.23 -24.88 23.08
C ASP A 543 5.25 -26.28 22.46
N TYR A 544 6.36 -26.65 21.82
CA TYR A 544 6.39 -27.84 20.97
C TYR A 544 7.68 -28.62 21.20
N ARG A 545 7.54 -29.97 21.31
CA ARG A 545 8.67 -30.89 21.63
C ARG A 545 9.46 -31.33 20.42
N ASP A 546 8.89 -31.19 19.21
CA ASP A 546 9.45 -31.68 17.96
C ASP A 546 9.99 -30.59 17.06
N ALA A 547 10.11 -29.36 17.55
CA ALA A 547 10.58 -28.20 16.81
C ALA A 547 12.00 -28.35 16.21
N GLU A 548 12.84 -29.19 16.83
CA GLU A 548 14.22 -29.44 16.39
C GLU A 548 14.37 -30.64 15.42
N GLN A 549 13.29 -31.31 15.06
CA GLN A 549 13.34 -32.45 14.15
C GLN A 549 13.81 -32.10 12.73
N ASN A 550 13.36 -30.96 12.19
CA ASN A 550 13.75 -30.50 10.87
C ASN A 550 13.61 -28.99 10.72
N ALA A 551 14.11 -28.47 9.60
CA ALA A 551 14.09 -27.04 9.31
C ALA A 551 12.67 -26.45 9.20
N PHE A 552 11.71 -27.19 8.65
CA PHE A 552 10.32 -26.74 8.53
C PHE A 552 9.69 -26.50 9.91
N LYS A 553 9.79 -27.48 10.82
CA LYS A 553 9.27 -27.36 12.20
C LYS A 553 9.96 -26.23 12.96
N ALA A 554 11.28 -26.09 12.80
CA ALA A 554 12.03 -24.98 13.38
C ALA A 554 11.56 -23.60 12.89
N MET A 555 11.21 -23.47 11.60
CA MET A 555 10.62 -22.24 11.05
C MET A 555 9.24 -21.94 11.63
N CYS A 556 8.37 -22.95 11.70
CA CYS A 556 7.06 -22.80 12.30
C CYS A 556 7.18 -22.37 13.78
N MET A 557 8.09 -23.01 14.56
CA MET A 557 8.35 -22.63 15.95
C MET A 557 8.84 -21.18 16.07
N ALA A 558 9.74 -20.74 15.19
CA ALA A 558 10.20 -19.37 15.19
C ALA A 558 9.04 -18.37 14.96
N GLU A 559 8.10 -18.67 14.08
CA GLU A 559 6.90 -17.85 13.84
C GLU A 559 5.96 -17.82 15.06
N TYR A 560 5.66 -18.97 15.66
CA TYR A 560 4.82 -19.05 16.87
C TYR A 560 5.37 -18.25 18.06
N ARG A 561 6.69 -18.20 18.23
CA ARG A 561 7.34 -17.42 19.29
C ARG A 561 6.99 -15.93 19.21
N GLY A 562 6.77 -15.39 17.99
CA GLY A 562 6.29 -14.02 17.81
C GLY A 562 4.94 -13.79 18.45
N PHE A 563 3.98 -14.70 18.23
CA PHE A 563 2.66 -14.60 18.82
C PHE A 563 2.68 -14.71 20.35
N PHE A 564 3.35 -15.72 20.91
CA PHE A 564 3.34 -16.01 22.34
C PHE A 564 4.24 -15.06 23.14
N HIS A 565 5.43 -14.71 22.68
CA HIS A 565 6.40 -13.92 23.44
C HIS A 565 6.40 -12.42 23.12
N ILE A 566 5.70 -11.99 22.06
CA ILE A 566 5.50 -10.57 21.76
C ILE A 566 4.01 -10.22 21.94
N GLY A 567 3.15 -10.82 21.12
CA GLY A 567 1.73 -10.46 21.06
C GLY A 567 0.99 -10.70 22.36
N MET A 568 1.10 -11.90 22.94
CA MET A 568 0.38 -12.25 24.17
C MET A 568 0.88 -11.51 25.39
N ILE A 569 2.20 -11.28 25.53
CA ILE A 569 2.77 -10.50 26.64
C ILE A 569 2.26 -9.04 26.58
N THR A 570 2.21 -8.45 25.37
CA THR A 570 1.71 -7.09 25.18
C THR A 570 0.22 -6.97 25.53
N ARG A 571 -0.59 -7.95 25.08
CA ARG A 571 -2.03 -8.00 25.39
C ARG A 571 -2.32 -8.25 26.85
N ASN A 572 -1.46 -9.01 27.56
CA ASN A 572 -1.60 -9.26 28.98
C ASN A 572 -1.60 -7.95 29.79
N GLU A 573 -0.79 -6.97 29.43
CA GLU A 573 -0.74 -5.65 30.08
C GLU A 573 -2.07 -4.87 29.93
N ARG A 574 -2.89 -5.20 28.95
CA ARG A 574 -4.20 -4.59 28.69
C ARG A 574 -5.37 -5.45 29.16
N ASN A 575 -5.12 -6.60 29.81
CA ASN A 575 -6.15 -7.59 30.15
C ASN A 575 -6.94 -8.05 28.91
N ALA A 576 -6.27 -8.27 27.79
CA ALA A 576 -6.87 -8.51 26.48
C ALA A 576 -6.21 -9.71 25.78
N ILE A 577 -5.80 -10.73 26.56
CA ILE A 577 -5.22 -11.94 25.98
C ILE A 577 -6.23 -12.64 25.09
N ILE A 578 -5.75 -13.31 24.05
CA ILE A 578 -6.56 -14.22 23.24
C ILE A 578 -6.43 -15.61 23.88
N GLN A 579 -7.52 -16.14 24.42
CA GLN A 579 -7.51 -17.48 24.99
C GLN A 579 -7.20 -18.53 23.93
N HIS A 580 -6.46 -19.56 24.33
CA HIS A 580 -6.10 -20.74 23.52
C HIS A 580 -6.78 -21.97 24.03
N GLY A 581 -7.00 -22.94 23.14
CA GLY A 581 -7.67 -24.20 23.42
C GLY A 581 -6.84 -25.22 24.19
N THR A 582 -5.64 -24.86 24.68
CA THR A 582 -4.76 -25.73 25.48
C THR A 582 -3.91 -24.89 26.43
N MET A 583 -3.35 -25.51 27.49
CA MET A 583 -2.57 -24.82 28.53
C MET A 583 -3.32 -23.64 29.14
N THR A 584 -4.65 -23.78 29.28
CA THR A 584 -5.56 -22.77 29.81
C THR A 584 -6.29 -23.31 31.04
N LEU A 585 -6.44 -22.49 32.05
CA LEU A 585 -7.27 -22.73 33.23
C LEU A 585 -8.36 -21.67 33.25
N VAL A 586 -9.60 -22.11 33.48
CA VAL A 586 -10.78 -21.22 33.56
C VAL A 586 -11.50 -21.47 34.87
N ARG A 587 -11.90 -20.40 35.58
CA ARG A 587 -12.75 -20.56 36.78
C ARG A 587 -14.10 -21.15 36.38
N ARG A 588 -14.48 -22.27 36.99
CA ARG A 588 -15.71 -23.02 36.62
C ARG A 588 -16.96 -22.12 36.67
N ARG A 589 -17.15 -21.38 37.77
CA ARG A 589 -18.31 -20.49 37.91
C ARG A 589 -18.42 -19.48 36.77
N VAL A 590 -17.27 -18.91 36.32
CA VAL A 590 -17.23 -17.96 35.20
C VAL A 590 -17.54 -18.66 33.90
N LEU A 591 -17.06 -19.86 33.68
CA LEU A 591 -17.34 -20.69 32.51
C LEU A 591 -18.83 -21.02 32.41
N GLU A 592 -19.47 -21.40 33.52
CA GLU A 592 -20.91 -21.65 33.59
C GLU A 592 -21.73 -20.38 33.40
N GLU A 593 -21.32 -19.24 34.00
CA GLU A 593 -21.94 -17.93 33.85
C GLU A 593 -22.05 -17.47 32.40
N VAL A 594 -21.01 -17.72 31.59
CA VAL A 594 -21.00 -17.36 30.16
C VAL A 594 -21.61 -18.43 29.25
N GLY A 595 -22.09 -19.56 29.80
CA GLY A 595 -22.79 -20.64 29.06
C GLY A 595 -21.87 -21.64 28.36
N GLY A 596 -20.66 -21.88 28.85
CA GLY A 596 -19.71 -22.84 28.29
C GLY A 596 -19.05 -22.41 26.97
N TRP A 597 -18.59 -23.40 26.19
CA TRP A 597 -17.96 -23.14 24.91
C TRP A 597 -18.97 -22.94 23.78
N GLY A 598 -18.71 -21.96 22.89
CA GLY A 598 -19.56 -21.67 21.74
C GLY A 598 -19.42 -22.70 20.62
N GLU A 599 -20.39 -23.59 20.47
CA GLU A 599 -20.35 -24.67 19.43
C GLU A 599 -20.54 -24.15 18.00
N TRP A 600 -20.92 -22.89 17.84
CA TRP A 600 -21.07 -22.19 16.56
C TRP A 600 -19.76 -21.71 15.96
N CYS A 601 -18.72 -21.54 16.80
CA CYS A 601 -17.44 -20.96 16.43
C CYS A 601 -16.34 -22.04 16.35
N ILE A 602 -15.55 -21.99 15.25
CA ILE A 602 -14.43 -22.95 15.05
C ILE A 602 -13.21 -22.64 15.93
N THR A 603 -13.16 -21.46 16.53
CA THR A 603 -12.18 -20.98 17.52
C THR A 603 -12.92 -20.68 18.82
N GLU A 604 -13.51 -21.71 19.38
CA GLU A 604 -14.34 -21.68 20.57
C GLU A 604 -13.63 -21.11 21.80
N ASP A 605 -12.32 -21.26 21.85
CA ASP A 605 -11.43 -20.77 22.89
C ASP A 605 -11.29 -19.24 22.87
N ALA A 606 -10.97 -18.66 21.73
CA ALA A 606 -10.82 -17.23 21.58
C ALA A 606 -12.16 -16.51 21.76
N GLU A 607 -13.26 -17.11 21.32
CA GLU A 607 -14.62 -16.62 21.51
C GLU A 607 -15.02 -16.64 22.99
N LEU A 608 -14.77 -17.74 23.68
CA LEU A 608 -15.02 -17.87 25.12
C LEU A 608 -14.27 -16.78 25.91
N GLY A 609 -12.98 -16.57 25.59
CA GLY A 609 -12.18 -15.53 26.25
C GLY A 609 -12.78 -14.15 26.10
N LEU A 610 -13.33 -13.80 24.92
CA LEU A 610 -14.00 -12.52 24.70
C LEU A 610 -15.29 -12.40 25.55
N ARG A 611 -16.16 -13.43 25.61
CA ARG A 611 -17.37 -13.41 26.46
C ARG A 611 -17.04 -13.27 27.95
N ILE A 612 -15.98 -13.89 28.41
CA ILE A 612 -15.50 -13.74 29.79
C ILE A 612 -15.11 -12.29 30.08
N PHE A 613 -14.45 -11.61 29.13
CA PHE A 613 -14.13 -10.18 29.25
C PHE A 613 -15.38 -9.29 29.16
N GLU A 614 -16.38 -9.65 28.37
CA GLU A 614 -17.67 -8.93 28.28
C GLU A 614 -18.41 -8.88 29.61
N GLN A 615 -18.23 -9.90 30.47
CA GLN A 615 -18.74 -9.94 31.83
C GLN A 615 -17.84 -9.21 32.83
N GLY A 616 -16.66 -8.70 32.41
CA GLY A 616 -15.75 -7.88 33.22
C GLY A 616 -14.72 -8.68 34.00
N HIS A 617 -14.60 -9.98 33.79
CA HIS A 617 -13.58 -10.79 34.44
C HIS A 617 -12.16 -10.50 33.91
N LYS A 618 -11.15 -10.91 34.71
CA LYS A 618 -9.75 -10.71 34.38
C LYS A 618 -9.10 -11.99 33.89
N ALA A 619 -8.06 -11.83 33.10
CA ALA A 619 -7.18 -12.92 32.68
C ALA A 619 -5.72 -12.59 32.95
N THR A 620 -4.88 -13.59 33.08
CA THR A 620 -3.43 -13.41 33.13
C THR A 620 -2.72 -14.41 32.23
N TYR A 621 -1.64 -13.95 31.60
CA TYR A 621 -0.76 -14.76 30.79
C TYR A 621 0.59 -14.93 31.46
N ILE A 622 1.01 -16.17 31.61
CA ILE A 622 2.28 -16.55 32.23
C ILE A 622 3.21 -17.02 31.10
N PRO A 623 4.30 -16.31 30.77
CA PRO A 623 5.13 -16.61 29.60
C PRO A 623 6.00 -17.87 29.75
N GLN A 624 5.92 -18.58 30.87
CA GLN A 624 6.64 -19.81 31.14
C GLN A 624 5.91 -21.00 30.48
N SER A 625 6.66 -21.85 29.78
CA SER A 625 6.13 -23.08 29.17
C SER A 625 5.99 -24.19 30.22
N TYR A 626 4.78 -24.70 30.40
CA TYR A 626 4.43 -25.81 31.26
C TYR A 626 4.05 -27.10 30.53
N GLY A 627 4.01 -27.07 29.22
CA GLY A 627 3.70 -28.22 28.38
C GLY A 627 4.10 -28.05 26.96
N LYS A 628 4.38 -29.16 26.27
CA LYS A 628 4.83 -29.17 24.87
C LYS A 628 4.00 -30.18 24.04
N GLY A 629 3.37 -29.68 22.98
CA GLY A 629 2.64 -30.47 21.99
C GLY A 629 3.45 -30.84 20.75
N LEU A 630 2.78 -31.13 19.66
CA LEU A 630 3.37 -31.48 18.36
C LEU A 630 3.07 -30.40 17.31
N MET A 631 4.06 -30.06 16.49
CA MET A 631 3.94 -29.13 15.36
C MET A 631 3.22 -29.80 14.18
N PRO A 632 2.66 -28.99 13.25
CA PRO A 632 2.25 -29.50 11.94
C PRO A 632 3.43 -30.13 11.20
N ASP A 633 3.21 -31.29 10.57
CA ASP A 633 4.26 -32.03 9.90
C ASP A 633 4.63 -31.53 8.51
N ASN A 634 3.71 -30.83 7.86
CA ASN A 634 3.85 -30.35 6.49
C ASN A 634 3.19 -28.97 6.29
N PHE A 635 3.47 -28.36 5.15
CA PHE A 635 2.97 -27.03 4.82
C PHE A 635 1.44 -26.98 4.66
N ALA A 636 0.81 -28.05 4.12
CA ALA A 636 -0.65 -28.12 3.97
C ALA A 636 -1.36 -28.06 5.33
N ASP A 637 -0.85 -28.77 6.33
CA ASP A 637 -1.43 -28.78 7.67
C ASP A 637 -1.18 -27.45 8.41
N PHE A 638 -0.03 -26.83 8.21
CA PHE A 638 0.26 -25.48 8.69
C PHE A 638 -0.73 -24.44 8.09
N LYS A 639 -1.00 -24.53 6.78
CA LYS A 639 -2.03 -23.70 6.10
C LYS A 639 -3.43 -23.95 6.68
N LYS A 640 -3.85 -25.21 6.88
CA LYS A 640 -5.17 -25.56 7.45
C LYS A 640 -5.35 -25.00 8.86
N GLN A 641 -4.34 -25.08 9.69
CA GLN A 641 -4.39 -24.54 11.05
C GLN A 641 -4.58 -23.01 11.02
N ARG A 642 -3.80 -22.32 10.22
CA ARG A 642 -3.87 -20.86 10.10
C ARG A 642 -5.16 -20.40 9.47
N PHE A 643 -5.68 -21.14 8.49
CA PHE A 643 -7.00 -20.90 7.90
C PHE A 643 -8.11 -20.92 8.97
N ARG A 644 -8.13 -21.93 9.84
CA ARG A 644 -9.11 -22.01 10.94
C ARG A 644 -9.05 -20.79 11.85
N TRP A 645 -7.85 -20.38 12.25
CA TRP A 645 -7.67 -19.24 13.14
C TRP A 645 -8.18 -17.93 12.52
N ALA A 646 -7.80 -17.66 11.28
CA ALA A 646 -8.22 -16.46 10.57
C ALA A 646 -9.73 -16.45 10.28
N TYR A 647 -10.29 -17.57 9.85
CA TYR A 647 -11.72 -17.73 9.64
C TYR A 647 -12.52 -17.51 10.93
N GLY A 648 -12.10 -18.15 12.03
CA GLY A 648 -12.73 -17.99 13.34
C GLY A 648 -12.68 -16.55 13.85
N ALA A 649 -11.57 -15.85 13.65
CA ALA A 649 -11.45 -14.44 14.01
C ALA A 649 -12.50 -13.55 13.30
N VAL A 650 -12.77 -13.83 12.00
CA VAL A 650 -13.85 -13.10 11.28
C VAL A 650 -15.22 -13.41 11.86
N LEU A 651 -15.48 -14.68 12.17
CA LEU A 651 -16.78 -15.06 12.77
C LEU A 651 -16.98 -14.36 14.13
N ILE A 652 -15.96 -14.34 14.98
CA ILE A 652 -15.98 -13.64 16.27
C ILE A 652 -16.21 -12.14 16.05
N LEU A 653 -15.44 -11.52 15.16
CA LEU A 653 -15.58 -10.09 14.86
C LEU A 653 -17.00 -9.76 14.40
N ARG A 654 -17.60 -10.58 13.52
CA ARG A 654 -18.97 -10.35 13.03
C ARG A 654 -20.03 -10.53 14.10
N HIS A 655 -19.83 -11.50 15.00
CA HIS A 655 -20.81 -11.80 16.06
C HIS A 655 -20.79 -10.75 17.17
N HIS A 656 -19.59 -10.31 17.58
CA HIS A 656 -19.37 -9.38 18.69
C HIS A 656 -19.04 -7.94 18.24
N LEU A 657 -19.35 -7.56 17.00
CA LEU A 657 -18.98 -6.25 16.45
C LEU A 657 -19.61 -5.09 17.22
N ALA A 658 -20.86 -5.25 17.64
CA ALA A 658 -21.60 -4.20 18.37
C ALA A 658 -20.97 -3.92 19.76
N GLU A 659 -20.59 -4.98 20.49
CA GLU A 659 -19.90 -4.93 21.78
C GLU A 659 -18.49 -4.32 21.64
N LEU A 660 -17.75 -4.75 20.62
CA LEU A 660 -16.40 -4.27 20.33
C LEU A 660 -16.39 -2.79 19.94
N LEU A 661 -17.38 -2.33 19.16
CA LEU A 661 -17.53 -0.93 18.81
C LEU A 661 -18.16 -0.07 19.92
N GLY A 662 -18.69 -0.71 20.99
CA GLY A 662 -19.36 -0.03 22.08
C GLY A 662 -20.76 0.47 21.74
N MET A 663 -21.40 -0.13 20.74
CA MET A 663 -22.78 0.16 20.33
C MET A 663 -23.80 -0.49 21.27
N VAL A 664 -23.39 -1.57 21.94
CA VAL A 664 -24.16 -2.29 22.94
C VAL A 664 -23.42 -2.25 24.28
N PRO A 665 -24.12 -2.15 25.42
CA PRO A 665 -23.51 -2.19 26.74
C PRO A 665 -22.72 -3.48 26.97
N SER A 666 -21.44 -3.35 27.33
CA SER A 666 -20.57 -4.45 27.75
C SER A 666 -19.53 -3.93 28.75
N ARG A 667 -18.97 -4.82 29.57
CA ARG A 667 -17.92 -4.42 30.53
C ARG A 667 -16.52 -4.37 29.91
N LEU A 668 -16.39 -4.48 28.59
CA LEU A 668 -15.11 -4.38 27.88
C LEU A 668 -14.46 -3.01 28.07
N THR A 669 -13.22 -3.01 28.50
CA THR A 669 -12.39 -1.81 28.56
C THR A 669 -11.99 -1.33 27.14
N ARG A 670 -11.58 -0.07 27.00
CA ARG A 670 -11.06 0.46 25.72
C ARG A 670 -9.85 -0.32 25.22
N GLY A 671 -8.95 -0.69 26.13
CA GLY A 671 -7.79 -1.50 25.81
C GLY A 671 -8.17 -2.88 25.24
N GLN A 672 -9.16 -3.55 25.83
CA GLN A 672 -9.68 -4.81 25.32
C GLN A 672 -10.30 -4.66 23.92
N ARG A 673 -11.22 -3.71 23.74
CA ARG A 673 -11.81 -3.40 22.43
C ARG A 673 -10.76 -3.14 21.37
N TYR A 674 -9.77 -2.29 21.69
CA TYR A 674 -8.66 -2.00 20.80
C TYR A 674 -7.88 -3.27 20.42
N HIS A 675 -7.44 -4.07 21.39
CA HIS A 675 -6.61 -5.24 21.12
C HIS A 675 -7.37 -6.37 20.41
N PHE A 676 -8.67 -6.51 20.61
CA PHE A 676 -9.47 -7.47 19.85
C PHE A 676 -9.70 -7.03 18.41
N ILE A 677 -9.86 -5.73 18.15
CA ILE A 677 -9.97 -5.21 16.77
C ILE A 677 -8.57 -5.16 16.13
N ALA A 678 -7.61 -4.49 16.74
CA ALA A 678 -6.27 -4.30 16.19
C ALA A 678 -5.48 -5.61 16.06
N GLY A 679 -5.74 -6.60 16.92
CA GLY A 679 -5.08 -7.91 16.86
C GLY A 679 -5.42 -8.70 15.60
N TRP A 680 -6.55 -8.42 14.96
CA TRP A 680 -6.98 -9.06 13.71
C TRP A 680 -6.74 -8.20 12.47
N LEU A 681 -6.39 -6.91 12.63
CA LEU A 681 -6.06 -6.02 11.50
C LEU A 681 -4.94 -6.55 10.58
N PRO A 682 -3.86 -7.19 11.07
CA PRO A 682 -2.86 -7.79 10.18
C PRO A 682 -3.44 -8.85 9.24
N TRP A 683 -4.41 -9.64 9.72
CA TRP A 683 -5.08 -10.66 8.90
C TRP A 683 -6.08 -10.05 7.93
N LEU A 684 -6.81 -8.99 8.34
CA LEU A 684 -7.64 -8.20 7.42
C LEU A 684 -6.79 -7.57 6.32
N ALA A 685 -5.58 -7.08 6.67
CA ALA A 685 -4.64 -6.52 5.71
C ALA A 685 -4.21 -7.55 4.65
N ASP A 686 -4.04 -8.84 5.01
CA ASP A 686 -3.78 -9.91 4.04
C ASP A 686 -4.97 -10.10 3.07
N GLY A 687 -6.20 -10.00 3.56
CA GLY A 687 -7.41 -10.03 2.72
C GLY A 687 -7.47 -8.85 1.73
N PHE A 688 -7.18 -7.64 2.19
CA PHE A 688 -7.08 -6.46 1.32
C PHE A 688 -5.90 -6.56 0.35
N ASN A 689 -4.78 -7.16 0.77
CA ASN A 689 -3.63 -7.37 -0.09
C ASN A 689 -3.95 -8.29 -1.27
N LEU A 690 -4.74 -9.35 -1.06
CA LEU A 690 -5.20 -10.20 -2.17
C LEU A 690 -6.08 -9.44 -3.15
N ALA A 691 -7.03 -8.62 -2.67
CA ALA A 691 -7.83 -7.75 -3.53
C ALA A 691 -6.97 -6.74 -4.29
N PHE A 692 -5.97 -6.16 -3.61
CA PHE A 692 -4.99 -5.26 -4.24
C PHE A 692 -4.18 -5.97 -5.32
N ASN A 693 -3.71 -7.21 -5.09
CA ASN A 693 -2.97 -7.98 -6.09
C ASN A 693 -3.79 -8.27 -7.35
N LEU A 694 -5.06 -8.63 -7.18
CA LEU A 694 -5.97 -8.83 -8.32
C LEU A 694 -6.20 -7.52 -9.08
N GLY A 695 -6.42 -6.42 -8.36
CA GLY A 695 -6.57 -5.08 -8.94
C GLY A 695 -5.30 -4.61 -9.66
N ALA A 696 -4.12 -4.84 -9.06
CA ALA A 696 -2.82 -4.50 -9.65
C ALA A 696 -2.53 -5.29 -10.93
N LEU A 697 -2.85 -6.59 -10.93
CA LEU A 697 -2.76 -7.41 -12.14
C LEU A 697 -3.71 -6.93 -13.23
N ALA A 698 -4.99 -6.68 -12.89
CA ALA A 698 -5.98 -6.16 -13.84
C ALA A 698 -5.54 -4.80 -14.42
N TRP A 699 -5.06 -3.90 -13.57
CA TRP A 699 -4.55 -2.60 -14.00
C TRP A 699 -3.33 -2.76 -14.93
N THR A 700 -2.37 -3.63 -14.56
CA THR A 700 -1.18 -3.88 -15.39
C THR A 700 -1.53 -4.50 -16.73
N VAL A 701 -2.44 -5.47 -16.75
CA VAL A 701 -2.96 -6.06 -18.01
C VAL A 701 -3.61 -4.97 -18.87
N SER A 702 -4.43 -4.11 -18.26
CA SER A 702 -5.04 -2.98 -18.97
C SER A 702 -3.99 -2.01 -19.55
N MET A 703 -2.92 -1.72 -18.79
CA MET A 703 -1.79 -0.92 -19.29
C MET A 703 -1.07 -1.54 -20.48
N LEU A 704 -1.01 -2.87 -20.57
CA LEU A 704 -0.37 -3.57 -21.69
C LEU A 704 -1.24 -3.57 -22.95
N PHE A 705 -2.57 -3.68 -22.81
CA PHE A 705 -3.49 -3.69 -23.95
C PHE A 705 -3.91 -2.30 -24.43
N TRP A 706 -3.91 -1.30 -23.55
CA TRP A 706 -4.27 0.09 -23.82
C TRP A 706 -3.21 1.05 -23.27
N PRO A 707 -1.97 1.01 -23.81
CA PRO A 707 -0.84 1.76 -23.25
C PRO A 707 -1.05 3.28 -23.26
N ASP A 708 -1.73 3.81 -24.27
CA ASP A 708 -1.99 5.23 -24.44
C ASP A 708 -3.12 5.75 -23.54
N SER A 709 -4.05 4.87 -23.16
CA SER A 709 -5.25 5.24 -22.40
C SER A 709 -5.12 5.03 -20.90
N ILE A 710 -4.34 4.02 -20.47
CA ILE A 710 -4.22 3.63 -19.07
C ILE A 710 -2.76 3.78 -18.61
N PRO A 711 -2.49 4.87 -17.89
CA PRO A 711 -1.16 5.15 -17.34
C PRO A 711 -0.81 4.29 -16.11
N PRO A 712 0.49 4.13 -15.77
CA PRO A 712 0.88 3.60 -14.47
C PRO A 712 0.31 4.46 -13.32
N PRO A 713 -0.01 3.86 -12.18
CA PRO A 713 -0.48 4.61 -11.01
C PRO A 713 0.54 5.64 -10.56
N ASN A 714 0.06 6.78 -10.04
CA ASN A 714 0.93 7.80 -9.50
C ASN A 714 1.83 7.24 -8.38
N ILE A 715 3.09 7.59 -8.40
CA ILE A 715 4.14 7.10 -7.49
C ILE A 715 3.77 7.27 -6.00
N LEU A 716 3.02 8.32 -5.66
CA LEU A 716 2.61 8.58 -4.29
C LEU A 716 1.74 7.46 -3.72
N PHE A 717 0.82 6.89 -4.51
CA PHE A 717 0.01 5.76 -4.07
C PHE A 717 0.82 4.46 -3.94
N ALA A 718 1.91 4.32 -4.70
CA ALA A 718 2.82 3.18 -4.63
C ALA A 718 3.72 3.23 -3.38
N LEU A 719 4.10 4.42 -2.91
CA LEU A 719 4.99 4.59 -1.76
C LEU A 719 4.41 4.08 -0.44
N LEU A 720 3.08 4.18 -0.24
CA LEU A 720 2.43 3.73 1.00
C LEU A 720 2.56 2.21 1.24
N PRO A 721 2.16 1.32 0.32
CA PRO A 721 2.32 -0.12 0.52
C PRO A 721 3.79 -0.54 0.62
N LEU A 722 4.70 0.09 -0.11
CA LEU A 722 6.14 -0.14 0.01
C LEU A 722 6.65 0.26 1.40
N SER A 723 6.23 1.43 1.91
CA SER A 723 6.59 1.90 3.25
C SER A 723 6.06 0.97 4.34
N LEU A 724 4.82 0.48 4.21
CA LEU A 724 4.24 -0.49 5.14
C LEU A 724 5.03 -1.80 5.14
N PHE A 725 5.44 -2.31 3.98
CA PHE A 725 6.25 -3.52 3.88
C PHE A 725 7.60 -3.36 4.60
N VAL A 726 8.32 -2.28 4.30
CA VAL A 726 9.61 -1.96 4.94
C VAL A 726 9.43 -1.79 6.45
N PHE A 727 8.38 -1.08 6.87
CA PHE A 727 8.06 -0.89 8.28
C PHE A 727 7.80 -2.23 9.00
N LYS A 728 6.99 -3.13 8.42
CA LYS A 728 6.73 -4.46 8.98
C LYS A 728 8.00 -5.28 9.13
N LEU A 729 8.90 -5.23 8.14
CA LEU A 729 10.18 -5.94 8.19
C LEU A 729 11.06 -5.41 9.34
N ILE A 730 11.21 -4.10 9.44
CA ILE A 730 11.99 -3.46 10.53
C ILE A 730 11.38 -3.79 11.89
N LYS A 731 10.04 -3.66 12.04
CA LYS A 731 9.31 -4.01 13.26
C LYS A 731 9.59 -5.44 13.68
N MET A 732 9.45 -6.39 12.75
CA MET A 732 9.68 -7.81 13.00
C MET A 732 11.11 -8.05 13.50
N LEU A 733 12.13 -7.61 12.77
CA LEU A 733 13.53 -7.81 13.15
C LEU A 733 13.85 -7.17 14.51
N PHE A 734 13.35 -5.97 14.77
CA PHE A 734 13.56 -5.27 16.04
C PHE A 734 12.91 -6.01 17.22
N LEU A 735 11.63 -6.41 17.09
CA LEU A 735 10.90 -7.08 18.18
C LEU A 735 11.41 -8.49 18.45
N TYR A 736 11.74 -9.26 17.41
CA TYR A 736 12.30 -10.60 17.58
C TYR A 736 13.63 -10.56 18.32
N ARG A 737 14.51 -9.61 17.95
CA ARG A 737 15.78 -9.43 18.66
C ARG A 737 15.58 -9.01 20.11
N ARG A 738 14.62 -8.09 20.38
CA ARG A 738 14.44 -7.48 21.70
C ARG A 738 13.60 -8.31 22.67
N ARG A 739 12.56 -9.01 22.19
CA ARG A 739 11.57 -9.70 23.02
C ARG A 739 11.72 -11.22 23.01
N VAL A 740 12.17 -11.78 21.91
CA VAL A 740 12.33 -13.24 21.73
C VAL A 740 13.80 -13.65 21.91
N ALA A 741 14.74 -12.69 21.92
CA ALA A 741 16.18 -12.92 21.87
C ALA A 741 16.62 -13.80 20.66
N ALA A 742 15.88 -13.71 19.57
CA ALA A 742 16.11 -14.50 18.37
C ALA A 742 17.33 -14.00 17.58
N THR A 743 18.04 -14.93 16.96
CA THR A 743 19.08 -14.63 15.98
C THR A 743 18.49 -14.07 14.69
N LEU A 744 19.32 -13.44 13.85
CA LEU A 744 18.85 -12.96 12.54
C LEU A 744 18.26 -14.08 11.68
N ARG A 745 18.88 -15.26 11.68
CA ARG A 745 18.39 -16.46 10.95
C ARG A 745 17.01 -16.89 11.42
N GLN A 746 16.79 -16.94 12.72
CA GLN A 746 15.49 -17.26 13.32
C GLN A 746 14.43 -16.19 12.98
N SER A 747 14.79 -14.92 13.04
CA SER A 747 13.89 -13.81 12.68
C SER A 747 13.49 -13.87 11.20
N LEU A 748 14.44 -14.13 10.29
CA LEU A 748 14.16 -14.29 8.86
C LEU A 748 13.32 -15.54 8.58
N ALA A 749 13.60 -16.66 9.27
CA ALA A 749 12.81 -17.88 9.16
C ALA A 749 11.36 -17.67 9.63
N ALA A 750 11.18 -16.95 10.75
CA ALA A 750 9.85 -16.57 11.24
C ALA A 750 9.10 -15.68 10.24
N GLY A 751 9.80 -14.68 9.67
CA GLY A 751 9.22 -13.81 8.63
C GLY A 751 8.81 -14.58 7.38
N LEU A 752 9.66 -15.52 6.93
CA LEU A 752 9.38 -16.38 5.77
C LEU A 752 8.17 -17.29 6.04
N ALA A 753 8.10 -17.93 7.22
CA ALA A 753 6.97 -18.77 7.62
C ALA A 753 5.67 -17.93 7.72
N GLY A 754 5.72 -16.75 8.32
CA GLY A 754 4.55 -15.86 8.43
C GLY A 754 4.05 -15.37 7.05
N LEU A 755 4.95 -14.89 6.19
CA LEU A 755 4.61 -14.45 4.84
C LEU A 755 4.03 -15.56 3.97
N SER A 756 4.50 -16.80 4.15
CA SER A 756 4.00 -17.95 3.37
C SER A 756 2.51 -18.25 3.60
N LEU A 757 1.94 -17.73 4.68
CA LEU A 757 0.55 -17.93 5.06
C LEU A 757 -0.39 -16.83 4.57
N SER A 758 0.14 -15.70 4.04
CA SER A 758 -0.67 -14.52 3.69
C SER A 758 -1.81 -14.85 2.73
N HIS A 759 -1.59 -15.65 1.69
CA HIS A 759 -2.64 -16.06 0.76
C HIS A 759 -3.72 -16.91 1.45
N THR A 760 -3.32 -17.86 2.28
CA THR A 760 -4.24 -18.72 3.05
C THR A 760 -5.08 -17.90 4.03
N ILE A 761 -4.47 -16.93 4.73
CA ILE A 761 -5.16 -16.01 5.63
C ILE A 761 -6.15 -15.14 4.85
N ALA A 762 -5.73 -14.58 3.71
CA ALA A 762 -6.61 -13.79 2.84
C ALA A 762 -7.87 -14.57 2.41
N ARG A 763 -7.69 -15.82 1.98
CA ARG A 763 -8.82 -16.71 1.63
C ARG A 763 -9.71 -16.99 2.83
N ALA A 764 -9.15 -17.25 4.00
CA ALA A 764 -9.90 -17.48 5.22
C ALA A 764 -10.75 -16.27 5.60
N MET A 765 -10.17 -15.06 5.54
CA MET A 765 -10.85 -13.81 5.82
C MET A 765 -12.03 -13.59 4.86
N LEU A 766 -11.80 -13.69 3.55
CA LEU A 766 -12.86 -13.53 2.54
C LEU A 766 -13.97 -14.57 2.72
N THR A 767 -13.60 -15.86 2.94
CA THR A 767 -14.56 -16.91 3.21
C THR A 767 -15.40 -16.61 4.45
N GLY A 768 -14.77 -16.12 5.53
CA GLY A 768 -15.45 -15.75 6.77
C GLY A 768 -16.44 -14.59 6.63
N PHE A 769 -16.20 -13.64 5.71
CA PHE A 769 -17.17 -12.58 5.41
C PHE A 769 -18.38 -13.08 4.61
N ILE A 770 -18.17 -14.07 3.74
CA ILE A 770 -19.23 -14.60 2.83
C ILE A 770 -20.04 -15.70 3.50
N THR A 771 -19.39 -16.60 4.26
CA THR A 771 -20.02 -17.78 4.84
C THR A 771 -20.28 -17.61 6.34
N ARG A 772 -21.20 -18.44 6.88
CA ARG A 772 -21.48 -18.47 8.32
C ARG A 772 -21.02 -19.76 9.00
N LYS A 773 -20.80 -20.82 8.23
CA LYS A 773 -20.42 -22.13 8.74
C LYS A 773 -19.60 -22.88 7.70
N ILE A 774 -18.48 -23.44 8.11
CA ILE A 774 -17.71 -24.43 7.34
C ILE A 774 -17.52 -25.68 8.19
N GLY A 775 -17.32 -26.85 7.52
CA GLY A 775 -16.99 -28.10 8.22
C GLY A 775 -15.68 -28.00 8.97
N PHE A 776 -15.57 -28.68 10.08
CA PHE A 776 -14.30 -28.76 10.83
C PHE A 776 -13.29 -29.63 10.07
N PHE A 777 -12.11 -29.05 9.78
CA PHE A 777 -10.99 -29.77 9.18
C PHE A 777 -9.94 -30.05 10.25
N ARG A 778 -9.79 -31.34 10.63
CA ARG A 778 -8.74 -31.79 11.52
C ARG A 778 -7.35 -31.56 10.88
N THR A 779 -6.37 -31.16 11.66
CA THR A 779 -4.96 -31.22 11.28
C THR A 779 -4.43 -32.60 11.64
N PRO A 780 -4.14 -33.51 10.69
CA PRO A 780 -3.59 -34.82 11.00
C PRO A 780 -2.22 -34.69 11.70
N LYS A 781 -1.95 -35.59 12.68
CA LYS A 781 -0.68 -35.61 13.42
C LYS A 781 0.12 -36.87 13.09
N PHE A 782 0.00 -37.35 11.83
CA PHE A 782 0.75 -38.48 11.32
C PHE A 782 1.88 -38.04 10.40
N ALA A 783 3.06 -38.59 10.58
CA ALA A 783 4.18 -38.45 9.67
C ALA A 783 3.76 -38.95 8.26
N SER A 784 3.37 -38.06 7.36
CA SER A 784 3.21 -38.41 5.96
C SER A 784 4.55 -38.21 5.26
N ASN A 785 5.06 -39.23 4.59
CA ASN A 785 6.17 -39.08 3.64
C ASN A 785 5.71 -38.14 2.50
N SER A 786 5.92 -36.87 2.66
CA SER A 786 5.56 -35.88 1.63
C SER A 786 6.59 -35.97 0.50
N ALA A 787 6.16 -36.42 -0.68
CA ALA A 787 6.95 -36.24 -1.88
C ALA A 787 7.05 -34.73 -2.17
N LEU A 788 8.23 -34.25 -2.51
CA LEU A 788 8.51 -32.83 -2.82
C LEU A 788 7.48 -32.25 -3.80
N LEU A 789 7.10 -33.01 -4.83
CA LEU A 789 6.09 -32.60 -5.80
C LEU A 789 4.72 -32.34 -5.16
N ARG A 790 4.30 -33.17 -4.20
CA ARG A 790 3.03 -32.97 -3.47
C ARG A 790 3.09 -31.68 -2.65
N SER A 791 4.20 -31.43 -1.96
CA SER A 791 4.37 -30.21 -1.16
C SER A 791 4.34 -28.95 -2.01
N LEU A 792 4.91 -28.98 -3.21
CA LEU A 792 4.82 -27.87 -4.19
C LEU A 792 3.40 -27.72 -4.73
N MET A 793 2.67 -28.82 -4.96
CA MET A 793 1.26 -28.76 -5.38
C MET A 793 0.34 -28.13 -4.32
N ASP A 794 0.70 -28.23 -3.03
CA ASP A 794 -0.01 -27.55 -1.96
C ASP A 794 0.13 -26.01 -2.01
N ALA A 795 1.11 -25.49 -2.75
CA ALA A 795 1.34 -24.06 -3.01
C ALA A 795 0.99 -23.63 -4.45
N ARG A 796 0.15 -24.41 -5.17
CA ARG A 796 -0.16 -24.15 -6.59
C ARG A 796 -0.83 -22.80 -6.85
N GLU A 797 -1.69 -22.34 -5.95
CA GLU A 797 -2.36 -21.04 -6.09
C GLU A 797 -1.35 -19.90 -5.95
N GLU A 798 -0.46 -20.00 -4.98
CA GLU A 798 0.64 -19.06 -4.77
C GLU A 798 1.61 -19.05 -5.96
N LEU A 799 1.90 -20.21 -6.56
CA LEU A 799 2.70 -20.30 -7.79
C LEU A 799 2.05 -19.54 -8.95
N LEU A 800 0.73 -19.71 -9.15
CA LEU A 800 0.01 -19.00 -10.21
C LEU A 800 0.06 -17.49 -10.03
N PHE A 801 -0.13 -16.98 -8.80
CA PHE A 801 -0.01 -15.54 -8.52
C PHE A 801 1.40 -15.03 -8.75
N LEU A 802 2.44 -15.76 -8.31
CA LEU A 802 3.83 -15.36 -8.53
C LEU A 802 4.17 -15.31 -10.02
N LEU A 803 3.74 -16.30 -10.80
CA LEU A 803 3.93 -16.31 -12.25
C LEU A 803 3.18 -15.16 -12.93
N ALA A 804 1.94 -14.90 -12.55
CA ALA A 804 1.15 -13.79 -13.11
C ALA A 804 1.80 -12.43 -12.84
N LEU A 805 2.25 -12.18 -11.60
CA LEU A 805 2.96 -10.93 -11.23
C LEU A 805 4.30 -10.81 -11.98
N SER A 806 5.06 -11.92 -12.10
CA SER A 806 6.34 -11.92 -12.83
C SER A 806 6.15 -11.64 -14.31
N LEU A 807 5.13 -12.27 -14.95
CA LEU A 807 4.78 -12.03 -16.35
C LEU A 807 4.29 -10.60 -16.57
N ALA A 808 3.54 -10.03 -15.62
CA ALA A 808 3.11 -8.64 -15.66
C ALA A 808 4.32 -7.68 -15.65
N ILE A 809 5.31 -7.93 -14.79
CA ILE A 809 6.55 -7.12 -14.75
C ILE A 809 7.31 -7.24 -16.08
N VAL A 810 7.52 -8.46 -16.58
CA VAL A 810 8.22 -8.69 -17.87
C VAL A 810 7.47 -8.01 -19.01
N GLY A 811 6.13 -8.13 -19.04
CA GLY A 811 5.29 -7.50 -20.07
C GLY A 811 5.43 -5.98 -20.08
N LEU A 812 5.51 -5.33 -18.93
CA LEU A 812 5.73 -3.87 -18.84
C LEU A 812 7.02 -3.43 -19.53
N PHE A 813 8.11 -4.17 -19.36
CA PHE A 813 9.40 -3.84 -19.97
C PHE A 813 9.52 -4.26 -21.46
N LEU A 814 8.69 -5.20 -21.93
CA LEU A 814 8.72 -5.65 -23.32
C LEU A 814 7.79 -4.85 -24.24
N VAL A 815 6.65 -4.40 -23.72
CA VAL A 815 5.58 -3.79 -24.54
C VAL A 815 5.65 -2.27 -24.54
N ARG A 816 6.22 -1.66 -23.49
CA ARG A 816 6.25 -0.20 -23.36
C ARG A 816 7.61 0.37 -23.73
N ASP A 817 7.63 1.26 -24.72
CA ASP A 817 8.82 2.02 -25.12
C ASP A 817 9.26 3.05 -24.06
N ASP A 818 8.34 3.43 -23.16
CA ASP A 818 8.56 4.38 -22.07
C ASP A 818 9.01 3.72 -20.75
N SER A 819 9.64 2.53 -20.84
CA SER A 819 10.18 1.78 -19.68
C SER A 819 11.19 2.56 -18.84
N ASP A 820 11.73 3.65 -19.36
CA ASP A 820 12.61 4.59 -18.64
C ASP A 820 11.88 5.51 -17.66
N MET A 821 10.55 5.55 -17.68
CA MET A 821 9.78 6.35 -16.73
C MET A 821 9.86 5.79 -15.32
N MET A 822 10.07 6.68 -14.35
CA MET A 822 10.18 6.34 -12.93
C MET A 822 8.93 5.61 -12.41
N ASP A 823 7.74 5.99 -12.88
CA ASP A 823 6.46 5.39 -12.47
C ASP A 823 6.38 3.91 -12.82
N ILE A 824 6.85 3.50 -14.01
CA ILE A 824 6.87 2.10 -14.46
C ILE A 824 7.83 1.29 -13.59
N ARG A 825 9.01 1.83 -13.28
CA ARG A 825 10.00 1.17 -12.41
C ARG A 825 9.46 0.99 -10.99
N VAL A 826 8.84 2.03 -10.43
CA VAL A 826 8.23 1.95 -9.09
C VAL A 826 7.04 1.00 -9.09
N TRP A 827 6.19 1.02 -10.10
CA TRP A 827 5.08 0.06 -10.23
C TRP A 827 5.57 -1.38 -10.32
N SER A 828 6.60 -1.64 -11.12
CA SER A 828 7.25 -2.95 -11.20
C SER A 828 7.83 -3.40 -9.86
N LEU A 829 8.41 -2.47 -9.07
CA LEU A 829 8.87 -2.75 -7.71
C LEU A 829 7.69 -3.12 -6.80
N VAL A 830 6.55 -2.44 -6.89
CA VAL A 830 5.33 -2.78 -6.13
C VAL A 830 4.89 -4.20 -6.46
N LEU A 831 4.78 -4.56 -7.75
CA LEU A 831 4.43 -5.93 -8.18
C LEU A 831 5.43 -6.96 -7.65
N GLY A 832 6.73 -6.64 -7.68
CA GLY A 832 7.79 -7.49 -7.13
C GLY A 832 7.64 -7.72 -5.62
N VAL A 833 7.39 -6.66 -4.85
CA VAL A 833 7.13 -6.74 -3.40
C VAL A 833 5.87 -7.56 -3.12
N GLN A 834 4.81 -7.40 -3.93
CA GLN A 834 3.59 -8.20 -3.83
C GLN A 834 3.82 -9.69 -4.17
N GLY A 835 4.85 -10.02 -4.93
CA GLY A 835 5.27 -11.39 -5.20
C GLY A 835 5.96 -12.10 -4.04
N ILE A 836 6.51 -11.34 -3.06
CA ILE A 836 7.31 -11.91 -1.95
C ILE A 836 6.53 -12.94 -1.11
N PRO A 837 5.27 -12.72 -0.68
CA PRO A 837 4.51 -13.72 0.06
C PRO A 837 4.31 -15.02 -0.71
N TYR A 838 4.08 -14.95 -2.01
CA TYR A 838 3.90 -16.13 -2.86
C TYR A 838 5.21 -16.89 -3.06
N LEU A 839 6.32 -16.18 -3.23
CA LEU A 839 7.66 -16.79 -3.25
C LEU A 839 7.98 -17.44 -1.89
N ALA A 840 7.64 -16.80 -0.78
CA ALA A 840 7.79 -17.35 0.56
C ALA A 840 7.02 -18.65 0.72
N ALA A 841 5.77 -18.73 0.23
CA ALA A 841 4.97 -19.94 0.28
C ALA A 841 5.61 -21.10 -0.49
N LEU A 842 6.14 -20.85 -1.68
CA LEU A 842 6.87 -21.85 -2.45
C LEU A 842 8.14 -22.33 -1.76
N LEU A 843 8.91 -21.41 -1.16
CA LEU A 843 10.12 -21.75 -0.41
C LEU A 843 9.80 -22.60 0.84
N VAL A 844 8.75 -22.25 1.59
CA VAL A 844 8.33 -23.01 2.77
C VAL A 844 7.75 -24.36 2.37
N ALA A 845 6.98 -24.44 1.27
CA ALA A 845 6.51 -25.68 0.71
C ALA A 845 7.69 -26.58 0.29
N PHE A 846 8.69 -26.04 -0.38
CA PHE A 846 9.90 -26.75 -0.76
C PHE A 846 10.66 -27.29 0.46
N ILE A 847 10.89 -26.46 1.47
CA ILE A 847 11.55 -26.86 2.73
C ILE A 847 10.72 -27.95 3.44
N GLY A 848 9.40 -27.81 3.50
CA GLY A 848 8.48 -28.81 4.05
C GLY A 848 8.47 -30.14 3.30
N GLY A 849 8.76 -30.11 1.99
CA GLY A 849 8.94 -31.30 1.15
C GLY A 849 10.28 -32.03 1.38
N LEU A 850 11.19 -31.45 2.17
CA LEU A 850 12.52 -31.99 2.46
C LEU A 850 12.70 -32.29 3.96
N PRO A 851 12.07 -33.35 4.51
CA PRO A 851 12.04 -33.61 5.94
C PRO A 851 13.43 -33.90 6.57
N LYS A 852 14.44 -34.20 5.76
CA LYS A 852 15.83 -34.40 6.20
C LYS A 852 16.64 -33.10 6.35
N LEU A 853 16.11 -31.95 6.00
CA LEU A 853 16.79 -30.67 6.21
C LEU A 853 16.91 -30.37 7.71
N PRO A 854 18.15 -30.18 8.23
CA PRO A 854 18.36 -30.06 9.66
C PRO A 854 17.84 -28.71 10.21
N ALA A 855 17.26 -28.73 11.40
CA ALA A 855 16.78 -27.55 12.13
C ALA A 855 17.88 -26.48 12.36
N ARG A 856 19.16 -26.92 12.47
CA ARG A 856 20.31 -26.00 12.64
C ARG A 856 20.46 -24.94 11.54
N LEU A 857 19.84 -25.13 10.38
CA LEU A 857 19.79 -24.09 9.32
C LEU A 857 19.03 -22.85 9.78
N VAL A 858 18.01 -23.02 10.59
CA VAL A 858 17.24 -21.92 11.22
C VAL A 858 17.99 -21.35 12.43
N GLY A 859 18.89 -22.10 13.04
CA GLY A 859 19.63 -21.76 14.25
C GLY A 859 19.14 -22.57 15.46
N ALA A 860 20.04 -22.85 16.41
CA ALA A 860 19.66 -23.52 17.65
C ALA A 860 18.61 -22.69 18.39
N MET A 861 17.52 -23.33 18.82
CA MET A 861 16.49 -22.69 19.64
C MET A 861 16.81 -22.96 21.13
N ASN A 862 17.36 -21.94 21.80
CA ASN A 862 17.59 -21.96 23.24
C ASN A 862 16.33 -21.66 24.02
#